data_7a0c41cdfbee2cf4f0c41465e9886c0c
#
_entry.id   7a0c41cdfbee2cf4f0c41465e9886c0c
#
_cell.length_a   1.000
_cell.length_b   1.000
_cell.length_c   1.000
_cell.angle_alpha   90.00
_cell.angle_beta   90.00
_cell.angle_gamma   90.00
#
_symmetry.space_group_name_H-M   'P 1'
#
loop_
_entity.id
_entity.type
_entity.pdbx_description
1 polymer ?
#
loop_
_entity_poly.entity_id
_entity_poly.type
_entity_poly.pdbx_seq_one_letter_code
_entity_poly.pdbx_strand_id
1 'polypeptide(L)'
;MSIGCDYETFLIGDGAIFPKPVCLSYYDGRDKGILTSKYDIIQLFKNYLGNNDIIIAHNAVFECGVTVTHYPELADLVFDALDNGLIYCTKINEALWNIQREKSVHDLTLAGLVKHYFNVDISAGKKEPDAWRMRYSELDGIPISEWPTAAVEYAIDDSIWAHKIYKIQQPIDQRLALKSAVYLNLMGAQGMLIDRSRVLLLEKEIWEFLTPRYDFLVAEGFCDYLSRQKQPRKQVKKLKAYVESLGVDLMYTTKGMVATSGEALASYLTQKEDPVLKAFSELAKYEKILTSYIKNLKEANPRMYTQYSTTLNTGRTSSSGSKLFPSCNIQQPPRAVEGVTYDVRNCFIPKDGFKICSIDYSGLELCSAAHQLYSTIGFSYMREALNEGDKPTDMHSKLAAKIAGMSYEDFMLRKSELKDLRQKAKPINLGFPGGIGYDTMRHLMWRDGIKTKYRILETAKRKNDLYYYLTMLASPDLRIKRLNKGQYALVQDELVLLKNYMFSLYPDLEQFLKETHNKFLTGKTKWVKNEFDEWEEEPMYRYETHGFVRDWCTYTALCNGYLMQTPSAVGAQKAMNRMIRHFWNCPDFTPQAFIHDEVVAEVNPNRTDLIEEAAYIMIEEMQSVLSSVRIATEASMSDYWQKADGFWTQQFWQNSK
;
A
#
# COMPACT_ATOMS: atom_id res chain seq x y z
N MET A 1 -17.55 2.29 31.54
CA MET A 1 -16.55 3.31 31.94
C MET A 1 -15.45 3.39 30.89
N SER A 2 -14.39 4.21 31.09
CA SER A 2 -13.24 4.25 30.17
C SER A 2 -11.98 4.58 30.93
N ILE A 3 -10.85 3.97 30.54
CA ILE A 3 -9.56 4.14 31.18
C ILE A 3 -8.48 4.43 30.14
N GLY A 4 -7.69 5.47 30.35
CA GLY A 4 -6.46 5.74 29.57
C GLY A 4 -5.32 4.88 30.10
N CYS A 5 -4.57 4.22 29.20
CA CYS A 5 -3.46 3.37 29.52
C CYS A 5 -2.26 3.70 28.64
N ASP A 6 -1.05 3.58 29.23
CA ASP A 6 0.21 3.74 28.50
C ASP A 6 1.31 2.87 29.13
N TYR A 7 2.07 2.15 28.30
CA TYR A 7 3.18 1.33 28.76
C TYR A 7 4.51 2.07 28.64
N GLU A 8 5.28 2.04 29.72
CA GLU A 8 6.70 2.34 29.66
C GLU A 8 7.50 1.04 29.61
N THR A 9 8.43 0.96 28.67
CA THR A 9 9.10 -0.30 28.32
C THR A 9 10.61 -0.14 28.25
N PHE A 10 11.32 -1.26 28.09
CA PHE A 10 12.66 -1.25 27.55
C PHE A 10 12.67 -0.63 26.15
N LEU A 11 13.87 -0.30 25.65
CA LEU A 11 13.99 0.31 24.32
C LEU A 11 13.60 -0.67 23.22
N ILE A 12 12.90 -0.15 22.20
CA ILE A 12 12.64 -0.89 20.97
C ILE A 12 13.97 -1.17 20.26
N GLY A 13 14.17 -2.41 19.81
CA GLY A 13 15.38 -2.83 19.12
C GLY A 13 15.17 -4.07 18.26
N ASP A 14 16.29 -4.63 17.77
CA ASP A 14 16.27 -5.87 16.98
C ASP A 14 15.72 -7.05 17.81
N GLY A 15 14.69 -7.72 17.28
CA GLY A 15 13.98 -8.79 17.99
C GLY A 15 13.08 -8.33 19.16
N ALA A 16 13.01 -7.04 19.46
CA ALA A 16 12.24 -6.46 20.56
C ALA A 16 11.37 -5.29 20.07
N ILE A 17 10.48 -5.54 19.11
CA ILE A 17 9.57 -4.53 18.57
C ILE A 17 8.46 -4.17 19.56
N PHE A 18 8.01 -5.15 20.34
CA PHE A 18 7.20 -4.98 21.55
C PHE A 18 8.04 -5.38 22.75
N PRO A 19 8.85 -4.45 23.31
CA PRO A 19 9.83 -4.80 24.33
C PRO A 19 9.18 -5.06 25.69
N LYS A 20 9.97 -5.62 26.61
CA LYS A 20 9.54 -5.90 28.00
C LYS A 20 8.98 -4.64 28.64
N PRO A 21 7.74 -4.67 29.18
CA PRO A 21 7.20 -3.56 29.95
C PRO A 21 7.90 -3.41 31.31
N VAL A 22 8.08 -2.18 31.71
CA VAL A 22 8.54 -1.80 33.08
C VAL A 22 7.33 -1.44 33.93
N CYS A 23 6.37 -0.71 33.35
CA CYS A 23 5.13 -0.39 34.03
C CYS A 23 3.99 -0.13 33.04
N LEU A 24 2.76 -0.17 33.55
CA LEU A 24 1.55 0.36 32.92
C LEU A 24 1.03 1.51 33.77
N SER A 25 0.92 2.69 33.20
CA SER A 25 0.20 3.81 33.81
C SER A 25 -1.29 3.77 33.42
N TYR A 26 -2.15 4.31 34.28
CA TYR A 26 -3.58 4.40 34.01
C TYR A 26 -4.22 5.68 34.53
N TYR A 27 -5.34 6.08 33.90
CA TYR A 27 -6.20 7.16 34.35
C TYR A 27 -7.66 6.91 33.91
N ASP A 28 -8.62 6.86 34.84
CA ASP A 28 -10.03 6.58 34.56
C ASP A 28 -10.93 7.84 34.54
N GLY A 29 -10.33 9.01 34.72
CA GLY A 29 -11.03 10.30 34.85
C GLY A 29 -11.16 10.77 36.30
N ARG A 30 -10.84 9.93 37.28
CA ARG A 30 -10.84 10.22 38.73
C ARG A 30 -9.57 9.75 39.39
N ASP A 31 -9.28 8.48 39.23
CA ASP A 31 -8.12 7.81 39.80
C ASP A 31 -7.02 7.62 38.76
N LYS A 32 -5.78 7.63 39.21
CA LYS A 32 -4.59 7.46 38.39
C LYS A 32 -3.51 6.70 39.15
N GLY A 33 -2.71 5.93 38.46
CA GLY A 33 -1.64 5.17 39.10
C GLY A 33 -0.70 4.51 38.09
N ILE A 34 0.26 3.79 38.65
CA ILE A 34 1.25 3.00 37.95
C ILE A 34 1.20 1.57 38.49
N LEU A 35 1.18 0.60 37.58
CA LEU A 35 1.24 -0.84 37.90
C LEU A 35 2.56 -1.41 37.37
N THR A 36 3.32 -2.10 38.24
CA THR A 36 4.55 -2.80 37.87
C THR A 36 4.42 -4.32 38.00
N SER A 37 3.39 -4.76 38.74
CA SER A 37 3.12 -6.18 38.95
C SER A 37 2.38 -6.78 37.76
N LYS A 38 2.87 -7.91 37.25
CA LYS A 38 2.18 -8.68 36.20
C LYS A 38 0.75 -9.02 36.61
N TYR A 39 0.52 -9.40 37.85
CA TYR A 39 -0.79 -9.75 38.38
C TYR A 39 -1.77 -8.56 38.28
N ASP A 40 -1.34 -7.38 38.76
CA ASP A 40 -2.21 -6.20 38.80
C ASP A 40 -2.57 -5.70 37.38
N ILE A 41 -1.61 -5.76 36.45
CA ILE A 41 -1.85 -5.43 35.03
C ILE A 41 -2.89 -6.39 34.43
N ILE A 42 -2.74 -7.70 34.64
CA ILE A 42 -3.72 -8.70 34.18
C ILE A 42 -5.11 -8.43 34.79
N GLN A 43 -5.18 -8.13 36.09
CA GLN A 43 -6.46 -7.84 36.74
C GLN A 43 -7.10 -6.56 36.18
N LEU A 44 -6.32 -5.51 35.90
CA LEU A 44 -6.84 -4.30 35.27
C LEU A 44 -7.52 -4.62 33.93
N PHE A 45 -6.84 -5.32 33.00
CA PHE A 45 -7.42 -5.70 31.71
C PHE A 45 -8.66 -6.58 31.87
N LYS A 46 -8.61 -7.61 32.73
CA LYS A 46 -9.76 -8.48 32.99
C LYS A 46 -10.97 -7.73 33.55
N ASN A 47 -10.72 -6.80 34.48
CA ASN A 47 -11.80 -6.05 35.11
C ASN A 47 -12.47 -5.08 34.12
N TYR A 48 -11.69 -4.26 33.40
CA TYR A 48 -12.26 -3.29 32.46
C TYR A 48 -12.91 -3.97 31.27
N LEU A 49 -12.20 -4.87 30.59
CA LEU A 49 -12.77 -5.55 29.41
C LEU A 49 -13.90 -6.53 29.77
N GLY A 50 -13.81 -7.19 30.92
CA GLY A 50 -14.90 -8.05 31.43
C GLY A 50 -16.18 -7.29 31.73
N ASN A 51 -16.10 -6.00 32.06
CA ASN A 51 -17.24 -5.11 32.26
C ASN A 51 -17.69 -4.38 30.98
N ASN A 52 -17.12 -4.70 29.81
CA ASN A 52 -17.30 -3.98 28.54
C ASN A 52 -16.91 -2.49 28.62
N ASP A 53 -15.93 -2.15 29.44
CA ASP A 53 -15.37 -0.81 29.53
C ASP A 53 -14.30 -0.58 28.45
N ILE A 54 -14.09 0.68 28.06
CA ILE A 54 -13.18 1.04 26.98
C ILE A 54 -11.77 1.30 27.53
N ILE A 55 -10.78 0.60 26.98
CA ILE A 55 -9.36 0.90 27.16
C ILE A 55 -8.92 1.87 26.06
N ILE A 56 -8.32 2.99 26.46
CA ILE A 56 -7.88 4.07 25.59
C ILE A 56 -6.37 4.15 25.62
N ALA A 57 -5.74 4.24 24.45
CA ALA A 57 -4.34 4.55 24.32
C ALA A 57 -4.08 5.52 23.16
N HIS A 58 -2.95 6.25 23.21
CA HIS A 58 -2.63 7.12 22.09
C HIS A 58 -2.15 6.34 20.87
N ASN A 59 -1.37 5.28 21.05
CA ASN A 59 -0.88 4.39 20.00
C ASN A 59 -1.24 2.93 20.35
N ALA A 60 -2.52 2.65 20.54
CA ALA A 60 -3.05 1.37 21.03
C ALA A 60 -2.48 0.11 20.34
N VAL A 61 -1.89 0.27 19.14
CA VAL A 61 -1.15 -0.80 18.45
C VAL A 61 0.04 -1.27 19.28
N PHE A 62 0.77 -0.32 19.89
CA PHE A 62 1.92 -0.64 20.73
C PHE A 62 1.47 -1.29 22.05
N GLU A 63 0.48 -0.71 22.72
CA GLU A 63 -0.04 -1.23 23.99
C GLU A 63 -0.63 -2.64 23.83
N CYS A 64 -1.41 -2.87 22.77
CA CYS A 64 -1.91 -4.22 22.47
C CYS A 64 -0.77 -5.19 22.15
N GLY A 65 0.22 -4.74 21.37
CA GLY A 65 1.39 -5.55 21.01
C GLY A 65 2.20 -5.95 22.22
N VAL A 66 2.50 -5.03 23.15
CA VAL A 66 3.17 -5.30 24.41
C VAL A 66 2.34 -6.27 25.27
N THR A 67 1.02 -6.00 25.38
CA THR A 67 0.13 -6.85 26.18
C THR A 67 0.11 -8.28 25.66
N VAL A 68 -0.13 -8.50 24.38
CA VAL A 68 -0.20 -9.85 23.77
C VAL A 68 1.13 -10.58 23.84
N THR A 69 2.25 -9.85 23.70
CA THR A 69 3.60 -10.44 23.73
C THR A 69 4.02 -10.88 25.13
N HIS A 70 3.76 -10.05 26.16
CA HIS A 70 4.28 -10.29 27.52
C HIS A 70 3.24 -10.87 28.48
N TYR A 71 1.96 -10.81 28.11
CA TYR A 71 0.84 -11.37 28.87
C TYR A 71 -0.01 -12.27 27.96
N PRO A 72 0.53 -13.42 27.48
CA PRO A 72 -0.16 -14.27 26.50
C PRO A 72 -1.53 -14.77 26.99
N GLU A 73 -1.73 -14.85 28.30
CA GLU A 73 -3.03 -15.14 28.93
C GLU A 73 -4.12 -14.09 28.71
N LEU A 74 -3.76 -12.90 28.21
CA LEU A 74 -4.67 -11.83 27.80
C LEU A 74 -4.91 -11.79 26.29
N ALA A 75 -4.24 -12.61 25.48
CA ALA A 75 -4.28 -12.49 24.02
C ALA A 75 -5.72 -12.58 23.49
N ASP A 76 -6.45 -13.62 23.87
CA ASP A 76 -7.86 -13.78 23.42
C ASP A 76 -8.75 -12.64 23.91
N LEU A 77 -8.57 -12.18 25.16
CA LEU A 77 -9.34 -11.05 25.70
C LEU A 77 -9.06 -9.75 24.93
N VAL A 78 -7.83 -9.48 24.55
CA VAL A 78 -7.44 -8.32 23.74
C VAL A 78 -8.03 -8.44 22.32
N PHE A 79 -7.97 -9.63 21.73
CA PHE A 79 -8.54 -9.88 20.40
C PHE A 79 -10.06 -9.70 20.39
N ASP A 80 -10.75 -10.23 21.40
CA ASP A 80 -12.20 -10.04 21.58
C ASP A 80 -12.55 -8.57 21.81
N ALA A 81 -11.74 -7.86 22.58
CA ALA A 81 -11.93 -6.43 22.82
C ALA A 81 -11.75 -5.58 21.53
N LEU A 82 -10.81 -5.94 20.66
CA LEU A 82 -10.65 -5.32 19.34
C LEU A 82 -11.88 -5.57 18.45
N ASP A 83 -12.42 -6.81 18.47
CA ASP A 83 -13.64 -7.16 17.73
C ASP A 83 -14.85 -6.39 18.19
N ASN A 84 -15.00 -6.20 19.49
CA ASN A 84 -16.13 -5.52 20.11
C ASN A 84 -15.94 -3.99 20.20
N GLY A 85 -14.81 -3.42 19.75
CA GLY A 85 -14.56 -1.98 19.78
C GLY A 85 -14.32 -1.44 21.19
N LEU A 86 -13.85 -2.28 22.12
CA LEU A 86 -13.53 -1.91 23.50
C LEU A 86 -12.11 -1.35 23.68
N ILE A 87 -11.34 -1.30 22.58
CA ILE A 87 -10.06 -0.61 22.55
C ILE A 87 -10.16 0.60 21.63
N TYR A 88 -9.71 1.75 22.11
CA TYR A 88 -9.75 3.00 21.37
C TYR A 88 -8.34 3.58 21.20
N CYS A 89 -7.98 3.92 19.97
CA CYS A 89 -6.71 4.55 19.62
C CYS A 89 -6.93 6.00 19.21
N THR A 90 -6.49 6.97 20.01
CA THR A 90 -6.65 8.38 19.70
C THR A 90 -5.93 8.80 18.42
N LYS A 91 -4.78 8.18 18.12
CA LYS A 91 -3.99 8.41 16.90
C LYS A 91 -4.70 7.91 15.64
N ILE A 92 -5.22 6.67 15.67
CA ILE A 92 -5.94 6.08 14.51
C ILE A 92 -7.25 6.82 14.28
N ASN A 93 -7.99 7.16 15.35
CA ASN A 93 -9.20 7.95 15.21
C ASN A 93 -8.95 9.28 14.50
N GLU A 94 -7.92 10.01 14.90
CA GLU A 94 -7.54 11.29 14.26
C GLU A 94 -7.10 11.10 12.81
N ALA A 95 -6.34 10.05 12.52
CA ALA A 95 -5.91 9.73 11.15
C ALA A 95 -7.12 9.45 10.23
N LEU A 96 -8.09 8.66 10.69
CA LEU A 96 -9.32 8.39 9.95
C LEU A 96 -10.18 9.65 9.82
N TRP A 97 -10.25 10.47 10.87
CA TRP A 97 -10.97 11.75 10.82
C TRP A 97 -10.36 12.71 9.81
N ASN A 98 -9.04 12.71 9.65
CA ASN A 98 -8.35 13.49 8.62
C ASN A 98 -8.78 13.12 7.19
N ILE A 99 -9.17 11.85 6.94
CA ILE A 99 -9.66 11.40 5.63
C ILE A 99 -11.06 11.95 5.34
N GLN A 100 -11.79 12.35 6.38
CA GLN A 100 -13.19 12.78 6.31
C GLN A 100 -13.37 14.29 6.42
N ARG A 101 -12.30 15.10 6.38
CA ARG A 101 -12.40 16.55 6.53
C ARG A 101 -11.45 17.33 5.62
N GLU A 102 -11.79 18.58 5.37
CA GLU A 102 -11.01 19.50 4.56
C GLU A 102 -9.67 19.87 5.21
N LYS A 103 -9.70 20.14 6.52
CA LYS A 103 -8.54 20.55 7.31
C LYS A 103 -8.08 19.41 8.19
N SER A 104 -6.89 18.91 7.93
CA SER A 104 -6.30 17.79 8.68
C SER A 104 -5.31 18.27 9.75
N VAL A 105 -5.18 17.47 10.81
CA VAL A 105 -4.09 17.57 11.78
C VAL A 105 -2.91 16.78 11.25
N HIS A 106 -1.80 17.46 10.97
CA HIS A 106 -0.62 16.78 10.38
C HIS A 106 0.25 16.07 11.42
N ASP A 107 0.38 16.65 12.62
CA ASP A 107 1.13 16.06 13.72
C ASP A 107 0.22 15.17 14.56
N LEU A 108 0.26 13.86 14.30
CA LEU A 108 -0.51 12.84 15.00
C LEU A 108 0.21 12.27 16.24
N THR A 109 1.32 12.87 16.69
CA THR A 109 1.93 12.51 17.97
C THR A 109 1.03 12.94 19.13
N LEU A 110 1.20 12.33 20.31
CA LEU A 110 0.44 12.75 21.50
C LEU A 110 0.60 14.23 21.76
N ALA A 111 1.85 14.75 21.71
CA ALA A 111 2.12 16.18 21.88
C ALA A 111 1.44 17.04 20.80
N GLY A 112 1.43 16.59 19.54
CA GLY A 112 0.74 17.27 18.45
C GLY A 112 -0.77 17.38 18.67
N LEU A 113 -1.42 16.30 19.11
CA LEU A 113 -2.86 16.30 19.41
C LEU A 113 -3.19 17.12 20.67
N VAL A 114 -2.36 17.05 21.72
CA VAL A 114 -2.53 17.90 22.92
C VAL A 114 -2.43 19.38 22.54
N LYS A 115 -1.44 19.75 21.73
CA LYS A 115 -1.31 21.12 21.24
C LYS A 115 -2.51 21.54 20.38
N HIS A 116 -2.99 20.65 19.51
CA HIS A 116 -4.14 20.93 18.64
C HIS A 116 -5.44 21.17 19.43
N TYR A 117 -5.74 20.29 20.38
CA TYR A 117 -7.03 20.30 21.08
C TYR A 117 -7.05 21.20 22.32
N PHE A 118 -5.93 21.33 23.03
CA PHE A 118 -5.86 22.02 24.33
C PHE A 118 -4.96 23.25 24.32
N ASN A 119 -4.23 23.50 23.22
CA ASN A 119 -3.23 24.56 23.11
C ASN A 119 -2.12 24.49 24.19
N VAL A 120 -1.81 23.26 24.65
CA VAL A 120 -0.75 22.97 25.62
C VAL A 120 0.41 22.31 24.90
N ASP A 121 1.63 22.73 25.17
CA ASP A 121 2.84 22.11 24.63
C ASP A 121 3.47 21.17 25.68
N ILE A 122 3.37 19.86 25.41
CA ILE A 122 3.98 18.81 26.24
C ILE A 122 5.25 18.20 25.59
N SER A 123 5.80 18.86 24.58
CA SER A 123 6.99 18.36 23.86
C SER A 123 8.31 18.67 24.60
N ALA A 124 8.30 19.60 25.55
CA ALA A 124 9.47 19.98 26.33
C ALA A 124 10.03 18.76 27.09
N GLY A 125 11.32 18.52 26.98
CA GLY A 125 12.02 17.40 27.61
C GLY A 125 11.81 16.02 26.95
N LYS A 126 10.82 15.84 26.05
CA LYS A 126 10.59 14.53 25.39
C LYS A 126 11.64 14.18 24.31
N LYS A 127 12.38 15.16 23.82
CA LYS A 127 13.40 14.98 22.75
C LYS A 127 14.83 14.93 23.31
N GLU A 128 15.02 15.21 24.58
CA GLU A 128 16.34 15.16 25.22
C GLU A 128 16.87 13.73 25.27
N PRO A 129 18.19 13.52 25.11
CA PRO A 129 18.78 12.20 25.17
C PRO A 129 18.58 11.46 26.50
N ASP A 130 18.41 12.20 27.58
CA ASP A 130 18.19 11.74 28.96
C ASP A 130 16.70 11.74 29.37
N ALA A 131 15.78 11.96 28.42
CA ALA A 131 14.33 11.89 28.66
C ALA A 131 13.94 10.52 29.24
N TRP A 132 13.02 10.50 30.22
CA TRP A 132 12.58 9.27 30.90
C TRP A 132 12.13 8.18 29.94
N ARG A 133 11.47 8.50 28.85
CA ARG A 133 11.10 7.51 27.82
C ARG A 133 12.26 6.66 27.30
N MET A 134 13.51 7.11 27.46
CA MET A 134 14.72 6.40 27.05
C MET A 134 15.37 5.61 28.19
N ARG A 135 14.87 5.76 29.42
CA ARG A 135 15.55 5.34 30.63
C ARG A 135 14.71 4.44 31.55
N TYR A 136 13.46 4.14 31.21
CA TYR A 136 12.60 3.31 32.09
C TYR A 136 13.19 1.95 32.43
N SER A 137 14.04 1.37 31.59
CA SER A 137 14.75 0.13 31.90
C SER A 137 15.61 0.21 33.20
N GLU A 138 16.02 1.42 33.59
CA GLU A 138 16.75 1.66 34.86
C GLU A 138 15.86 1.45 36.09
N LEU A 139 14.55 1.51 35.93
CA LEU A 139 13.57 1.38 37.02
C LEU A 139 12.94 -0.02 37.10
N ASP A 140 13.35 -0.96 36.25
CA ASP A 140 12.84 -2.33 36.25
C ASP A 140 13.18 -3.04 37.58
N GLY A 141 12.14 -3.48 38.28
CA GLY A 141 12.28 -4.14 39.61
C GLY A 141 12.50 -3.20 40.80
N ILE A 142 12.55 -1.87 40.58
CA ILE A 142 12.63 -0.88 41.65
C ILE A 142 11.22 -0.56 42.15
N PRO A 143 10.97 -0.53 43.47
CA PRO A 143 9.69 -0.11 44.04
C PRO A 143 9.32 1.31 43.60
N ILE A 144 8.03 1.55 43.22
CA ILE A 144 7.58 2.86 42.76
C ILE A 144 7.86 3.98 43.78
N SER A 145 7.86 3.68 45.07
CA SER A 145 8.18 4.64 46.11
C SER A 145 9.62 5.20 46.07
N GLU A 146 10.50 4.53 45.34
CA GLU A 146 11.89 4.93 45.11
C GLU A 146 12.10 5.59 43.75
N TRP A 147 11.06 5.67 42.92
CA TRP A 147 11.17 6.28 41.59
C TRP A 147 11.33 7.80 41.70
N PRO A 148 12.14 8.41 40.84
CA PRO A 148 12.15 9.87 40.71
C PRO A 148 10.75 10.41 40.34
N THR A 149 10.32 11.49 40.99
CA THR A 149 9.02 12.12 40.79
C THR A 149 8.78 12.42 39.30
N ALA A 150 9.79 12.89 38.57
CA ALA A 150 9.71 13.19 37.15
C ALA A 150 9.42 11.94 36.30
N ALA A 151 9.87 10.74 36.69
CA ALA A 151 9.55 9.50 36.02
C ALA A 151 8.07 9.10 36.24
N VAL A 152 7.61 9.23 37.49
CA VAL A 152 6.21 8.96 37.84
C VAL A 152 5.25 9.90 37.10
N GLU A 153 5.54 11.21 37.10
CA GLU A 153 4.74 12.22 36.42
C GLU A 153 4.71 11.96 34.90
N TYR A 154 5.86 11.65 34.29
CA TYR A 154 5.95 11.37 32.85
C TYR A 154 5.03 10.21 32.45
N ALA A 155 5.13 9.04 33.13
CA ALA A 155 4.32 7.87 32.82
C ALA A 155 2.81 8.15 32.96
N ILE A 156 2.40 8.83 34.03
CA ILE A 156 0.98 9.11 34.29
C ILE A 156 0.43 10.15 33.30
N ASP A 157 1.21 11.12 32.90
CA ASP A 157 0.75 12.21 32.03
C ASP A 157 0.32 11.67 30.65
N ASP A 158 0.99 10.69 30.05
CA ASP A 158 0.65 10.15 28.75
C ASP A 158 -0.72 9.43 28.79
N SER A 159 -1.04 8.69 29.86
CA SER A 159 -2.37 8.09 30.06
C SER A 159 -3.49 9.12 30.30
N ILE A 160 -3.18 10.20 31.05
CA ILE A 160 -4.12 11.34 31.27
C ILE A 160 -4.45 12.03 29.96
N TRP A 161 -3.45 12.36 29.13
CA TRP A 161 -3.67 13.06 27.88
C TRP A 161 -4.38 12.19 26.86
N ALA A 162 -4.08 10.90 26.77
CA ALA A 162 -4.82 9.96 25.92
C ALA A 162 -6.31 9.95 26.27
N HIS A 163 -6.64 9.86 27.56
CA HIS A 163 -8.03 9.89 28.04
C HIS A 163 -8.72 11.24 27.78
N LYS A 164 -8.04 12.38 28.00
CA LYS A 164 -8.60 13.71 27.73
C LYS A 164 -8.88 13.91 26.24
N ILE A 165 -7.98 13.47 25.35
CA ILE A 165 -8.17 13.52 23.89
C ILE A 165 -9.39 12.70 23.49
N TYR A 166 -9.52 11.46 23.99
CA TYR A 166 -10.69 10.62 23.75
C TYR A 166 -12.02 11.33 24.06
N LYS A 167 -12.09 12.10 25.15
CA LYS A 167 -13.32 12.80 25.57
C LYS A 167 -13.76 13.91 24.61
N ILE A 168 -12.87 14.42 23.78
CA ILE A 168 -13.16 15.57 22.89
C ILE A 168 -13.09 15.21 21.41
N GLN A 169 -12.42 14.11 21.04
CA GLN A 169 -12.38 13.66 19.64
C GLN A 169 -13.77 13.29 19.14
N GLN A 170 -14.06 13.60 17.89
CA GLN A 170 -15.21 13.04 17.20
C GLN A 170 -14.97 11.54 16.97
N PRO A 171 -15.84 10.66 17.51
CA PRO A 171 -15.66 9.22 17.36
C PRO A 171 -15.89 8.79 15.91
N ILE A 172 -14.99 7.97 15.40
CA ILE A 172 -15.13 7.28 14.11
C ILE A 172 -15.04 5.78 14.36
N ASP A 173 -15.74 4.99 13.57
CA ASP A 173 -15.55 3.54 13.61
C ASP A 173 -14.15 3.19 13.15
N GLN A 174 -13.26 2.93 14.10
CA GLN A 174 -11.89 2.56 13.88
C GLN A 174 -11.63 1.05 14.03
N ARG A 175 -12.67 0.24 14.30
CA ARG A 175 -12.51 -1.19 14.62
C ARG A 175 -11.70 -1.96 13.60
N LEU A 176 -12.03 -1.86 12.31
CA LEU A 176 -11.29 -2.56 11.27
C LEU A 176 -9.85 -2.06 11.18
N ALA A 177 -9.63 -0.75 11.14
CA ALA A 177 -8.30 -0.15 10.99
C ALA A 177 -7.40 -0.47 12.20
N LEU A 178 -7.91 -0.33 13.42
CA LEU A 178 -7.17 -0.62 14.64
C LEU A 178 -6.86 -2.12 14.77
N LYS A 179 -7.86 -2.98 14.57
CA LYS A 179 -7.69 -4.43 14.59
C LYS A 179 -6.63 -4.86 13.59
N SER A 180 -6.74 -4.39 12.34
CA SER A 180 -5.75 -4.70 11.30
C SER A 180 -4.37 -4.17 11.65
N ALA A 181 -4.27 -2.97 12.23
CA ALA A 181 -2.98 -2.43 12.65
C ALA A 181 -2.34 -3.28 13.74
N VAL A 182 -3.11 -3.73 14.74
CA VAL A 182 -2.58 -4.61 15.82
C VAL A 182 -2.11 -5.95 15.23
N TYR A 183 -2.97 -6.66 14.51
CA TYR A 183 -2.64 -7.99 13.97
C TYR A 183 -1.46 -7.95 13.00
N LEU A 184 -1.46 -7.00 12.05
CA LEU A 184 -0.38 -6.89 11.07
C LEU A 184 0.96 -6.51 11.72
N ASN A 185 0.96 -5.69 12.79
CA ASN A 185 2.20 -5.36 13.49
C ASN A 185 2.65 -6.50 14.41
N LEU A 186 1.76 -7.31 14.99
CA LEU A 186 2.12 -8.56 15.67
C LEU A 186 2.77 -9.54 14.69
N MET A 187 2.20 -9.70 13.49
CA MET A 187 2.80 -10.50 12.41
C MET A 187 4.16 -9.92 11.98
N GLY A 188 4.25 -8.62 11.72
CA GLY A 188 5.49 -7.95 11.31
C GLY A 188 6.61 -8.02 12.35
N ALA A 189 6.25 -8.11 13.63
CA ALA A 189 7.18 -8.26 14.75
C ALA A 189 7.81 -9.67 14.85
N GLN A 190 7.19 -10.69 14.23
CA GLN A 190 7.82 -12.01 14.11
C GLN A 190 8.99 -12.00 13.13
N GLY A 191 8.95 -11.12 12.14
CA GLY A 191 9.94 -10.97 11.08
C GLY A 191 10.07 -12.20 10.18
N MET A 192 10.66 -12.02 9.00
CA MET A 192 10.96 -13.08 8.05
C MET A 192 12.44 -13.44 8.08
N LEU A 193 12.77 -14.73 7.98
CA LEU A 193 14.15 -15.20 7.91
C LEU A 193 14.81 -14.80 6.60
N ILE A 194 16.12 -14.54 6.65
CA ILE A 194 16.91 -14.09 5.51
C ILE A 194 18.08 -15.01 5.28
N ASP A 195 18.28 -15.38 4.02
CA ASP A 195 19.51 -16.00 3.55
C ASP A 195 20.57 -14.92 3.26
N ARG A 196 21.49 -14.73 4.20
CA ARG A 196 22.56 -13.73 4.08
C ARG A 196 23.48 -13.99 2.89
N SER A 197 23.68 -15.25 2.49
CA SER A 197 24.54 -15.59 1.33
C SER A 197 23.91 -15.08 0.02
N ARG A 198 22.60 -15.23 -0.14
CA ARG A 198 21.85 -14.67 -1.27
C ARG A 198 21.88 -13.14 -1.30
N VAL A 199 21.77 -12.49 -0.12
CA VAL A 199 21.86 -11.02 -0.02
C VAL A 199 23.22 -10.52 -0.49
N LEU A 200 24.30 -11.17 -0.07
CA LEU A 200 25.66 -10.80 -0.47
C LEU A 200 25.94 -11.08 -1.96
N LEU A 201 25.41 -12.16 -2.49
CA LEU A 201 25.50 -12.47 -3.91
C LEU A 201 24.73 -11.43 -4.74
N LEU A 202 23.49 -11.12 -4.36
CA LEU A 202 22.67 -10.09 -5.00
C LEU A 202 23.38 -8.72 -4.99
N GLU A 203 23.97 -8.31 -3.86
CA GLU A 203 24.75 -7.06 -3.77
C GLU A 203 25.90 -7.06 -4.78
N LYS A 204 26.67 -8.17 -4.81
CA LYS A 204 27.81 -8.32 -5.73
C LYS A 204 27.38 -8.22 -7.20
N GLU A 205 26.39 -8.99 -7.60
CA GLU A 205 25.87 -9.03 -8.97
C GLU A 205 25.30 -7.67 -9.39
N ILE A 206 24.61 -6.95 -8.49
CA ILE A 206 24.15 -5.59 -8.75
C ILE A 206 25.33 -4.65 -9.01
N TRP A 207 26.40 -4.72 -8.22
CA TRP A 207 27.57 -3.87 -8.46
C TRP A 207 28.30 -4.23 -9.76
N GLU A 208 28.41 -5.50 -10.09
CA GLU A 208 28.97 -5.95 -11.37
C GLU A 208 28.14 -5.43 -12.55
N PHE A 209 26.82 -5.36 -12.39
CA PHE A 209 25.91 -4.78 -13.38
C PHE A 209 26.02 -3.25 -13.46
N LEU A 210 26.12 -2.54 -12.34
CA LEU A 210 26.10 -1.07 -12.29
C LEU A 210 27.42 -0.44 -12.73
N THR A 211 28.56 -1.03 -12.42
CA THR A 211 29.89 -0.45 -12.67
C THR A 211 30.08 -0.05 -14.13
N PRO A 212 29.85 -0.91 -15.15
CA PRO A 212 30.01 -0.51 -16.55
C PRO A 212 29.08 0.65 -16.97
N ARG A 213 27.89 0.78 -16.35
CA ARG A 213 26.95 1.87 -16.64
C ARG A 213 27.43 3.18 -16.06
N TYR A 214 28.02 3.16 -14.88
CA TYR A 214 28.68 4.33 -14.32
C TYR A 214 29.87 4.78 -15.16
N ASP A 215 30.71 3.85 -15.56
CA ASP A 215 31.90 4.15 -16.40
C ASP A 215 31.50 4.77 -17.73
N PHE A 216 30.46 4.23 -18.37
CA PHE A 216 29.88 4.82 -19.58
C PHE A 216 29.38 6.25 -19.33
N LEU A 217 28.58 6.47 -18.27
CA LEU A 217 28.02 7.79 -17.95
C LEU A 217 29.10 8.81 -17.52
N VAL A 218 30.21 8.35 -16.95
CA VAL A 218 31.38 9.19 -16.67
C VAL A 218 32.09 9.58 -17.98
N ALA A 219 32.27 8.64 -18.90
CA ALA A 219 32.86 8.92 -20.22
C ALA A 219 32.03 9.93 -21.03
N GLU A 220 30.69 9.84 -20.96
CA GLU A 220 29.73 10.78 -21.57
C GLU A 220 29.60 12.10 -20.78
N GLY A 221 30.27 12.22 -19.62
CA GLY A 221 30.26 13.40 -18.76
C GLY A 221 28.94 13.64 -18.02
N PHE A 222 28.12 12.62 -17.84
CA PHE A 222 26.89 12.69 -17.06
C PHE A 222 27.08 12.30 -15.59
N CYS A 223 28.21 11.72 -15.23
CA CYS A 223 28.58 11.38 -13.87
C CYS A 223 30.05 11.78 -13.61
N ASP A 224 30.39 12.07 -12.34
CA ASP A 224 31.75 12.38 -11.90
C ASP A 224 32.17 11.50 -10.73
N TYR A 225 33.35 10.86 -10.78
CA TYR A 225 33.93 10.20 -9.61
C TYR A 225 34.44 11.25 -8.61
N LEU A 226 33.91 11.20 -7.39
CA LEU A 226 34.41 12.01 -6.29
C LEU A 226 35.33 11.14 -5.40
N SER A 227 36.47 11.68 -4.98
CA SER A 227 37.58 10.97 -4.30
C SER A 227 37.26 10.20 -3.02
N ARG A 228 36.02 10.27 -2.52
CA ARG A 228 35.57 9.60 -1.27
C ARG A 228 34.24 8.84 -1.39
N GLN A 229 33.64 8.76 -2.57
CA GLN A 229 32.35 8.11 -2.76
C GLN A 229 32.49 6.83 -3.60
N LYS A 230 31.82 5.75 -3.15
CA LYS A 230 31.75 4.50 -3.93
C LYS A 230 30.94 4.66 -5.23
N GLN A 231 30.00 5.62 -5.26
CA GLN A 231 29.13 5.90 -6.41
C GLN A 231 29.49 7.24 -7.03
N PRO A 232 29.60 7.32 -8.37
CA PRO A 232 29.77 8.59 -9.06
C PRO A 232 28.58 9.54 -8.84
N ARG A 233 28.88 10.84 -8.76
CA ARG A 233 27.85 11.88 -8.62
C ARG A 233 27.19 12.14 -9.97
N LYS A 234 25.87 12.02 -10.03
CA LYS A 234 25.07 12.29 -11.23
C LYS A 234 24.93 13.78 -11.52
N GLN A 235 25.09 14.18 -12.78
CA GLN A 235 24.89 15.54 -13.29
C GLN A 235 23.43 15.76 -13.70
N VAL A 236 22.51 15.88 -12.71
CA VAL A 236 21.06 15.92 -12.93
C VAL A 236 20.63 17.09 -13.85
N LYS A 237 21.31 18.27 -13.76
CA LYS A 237 21.00 19.40 -14.64
C LYS A 237 21.33 19.08 -16.10
N LYS A 238 22.46 18.42 -16.37
CA LYS A 238 22.86 17.99 -17.71
C LYS A 238 21.89 16.94 -18.26
N LEU A 239 21.47 15.97 -17.42
CA LEU A 239 20.50 14.96 -17.80
C LEU A 239 19.16 15.58 -18.21
N LYS A 240 18.66 16.58 -17.46
CA LYS A 240 17.40 17.28 -17.80
C LYS A 240 17.49 17.96 -19.17
N ALA A 241 18.52 18.77 -19.40
CA ALA A 241 18.73 19.42 -20.69
C ALA A 241 18.87 18.41 -21.84
N TYR A 242 19.53 17.29 -21.58
CA TYR A 242 19.66 16.21 -22.56
C TYR A 242 18.30 15.60 -22.91
N VAL A 243 17.48 15.25 -21.92
CA VAL A 243 16.13 14.70 -22.12
C VAL A 243 15.25 15.67 -22.91
N GLU A 244 15.30 16.96 -22.61
CA GLU A 244 14.58 18.02 -23.37
C GLU A 244 14.99 18.06 -24.84
N SER A 245 16.27 17.79 -25.16
CA SER A 245 16.78 17.79 -26.52
C SER A 245 16.38 16.56 -27.36
N LEU A 246 15.88 15.48 -26.71
CA LEU A 246 15.57 14.23 -27.40
C LEU A 246 14.28 14.25 -28.21
N GLY A 247 13.38 15.23 -27.98
CA GLY A 247 12.09 15.36 -28.68
C GLY A 247 11.06 14.30 -28.28
N VAL A 248 11.19 13.73 -27.07
CA VAL A 248 10.23 12.79 -26.49
C VAL A 248 9.08 13.54 -25.79
N ASP A 249 7.94 12.87 -25.56
CA ASP A 249 6.82 13.41 -24.77
C ASP A 249 7.25 13.41 -23.28
N LEU A 250 7.36 14.61 -22.69
CA LEU A 250 8.00 14.82 -21.40
C LEU A 250 7.03 14.65 -20.25
N MET A 251 7.49 14.05 -19.17
CA MET A 251 6.84 14.06 -17.87
C MET A 251 7.38 15.21 -17.03
N TYR A 252 6.49 15.84 -16.26
CA TYR A 252 6.85 16.96 -15.38
C TYR A 252 6.59 16.62 -13.91
N THR A 253 7.43 17.15 -13.04
CA THR A 253 7.20 17.10 -11.58
C THR A 253 6.11 18.09 -11.20
N THR A 254 5.56 17.97 -9.98
CA THR A 254 4.60 18.93 -9.41
C THR A 254 5.11 20.37 -9.36
N LYS A 255 6.43 20.59 -9.50
CA LYS A 255 7.07 21.91 -9.58
C LYS A 255 7.33 22.37 -11.03
N GLY A 256 6.73 21.70 -12.02
CA GLY A 256 6.87 22.04 -13.43
C GLY A 256 8.24 21.75 -14.05
N MET A 257 9.12 21.00 -13.38
CA MET A 257 10.43 20.62 -13.93
C MET A 257 10.36 19.28 -14.64
N VAL A 258 11.17 19.08 -15.71
CA VAL A 258 11.28 17.78 -16.36
C VAL A 258 11.65 16.70 -15.35
N ALA A 259 10.86 15.63 -15.33
CA ALA A 259 11.06 14.50 -14.44
C ALA A 259 12.22 13.63 -14.93
N THR A 260 13.09 13.22 -14.01
CA THR A 260 14.22 12.31 -14.28
C THR A 260 14.23 11.15 -13.28
N SER A 261 13.05 10.78 -12.77
CA SER A 261 12.87 9.57 -11.97
C SER A 261 13.06 8.31 -12.83
N GLY A 262 13.33 7.17 -12.23
CA GLY A 262 13.45 5.90 -12.96
C GLY A 262 12.24 5.60 -13.83
N GLU A 263 11.03 5.92 -13.37
CA GLU A 263 9.78 5.76 -14.11
C GLU A 263 9.70 6.69 -15.34
N ALA A 264 10.09 7.95 -15.19
CA ALA A 264 10.12 8.90 -16.29
C ALA A 264 11.16 8.49 -17.35
N LEU A 265 12.35 8.10 -16.90
CA LEU A 265 13.42 7.64 -17.80
C LEU A 265 13.02 6.37 -18.56
N ALA A 266 12.33 5.41 -17.92
CA ALA A 266 11.80 4.23 -18.59
C ALA A 266 10.73 4.60 -19.63
N SER A 267 9.85 5.56 -19.34
CA SER A 267 8.86 6.08 -20.29
C SER A 267 9.54 6.74 -21.51
N TYR A 268 10.59 7.54 -21.32
CA TYR A 268 11.34 8.16 -22.42
C TYR A 268 12.08 7.11 -23.27
N LEU A 269 12.69 6.12 -22.63
CA LEU A 269 13.40 5.03 -23.30
C LEU A 269 12.48 4.22 -24.22
N THR A 270 11.22 4.01 -23.83
CA THR A 270 10.22 3.31 -24.66
C THR A 270 9.85 4.11 -25.92
N GLN A 271 9.91 5.44 -25.85
CA GLN A 271 9.65 6.33 -27.00
C GLN A 271 10.86 6.42 -27.93
N LYS A 272 12.06 6.47 -27.37
CA LYS A 272 13.31 6.61 -28.09
C LYS A 272 14.41 5.76 -27.44
N GLU A 273 14.90 4.81 -28.20
CA GLU A 273 16.03 3.98 -27.76
C GLU A 273 17.28 4.86 -27.67
N ASP A 274 17.85 4.98 -26.48
CA ASP A 274 18.96 5.86 -26.18
C ASP A 274 19.85 5.26 -25.09
N PRO A 275 21.17 5.15 -25.29
CA PRO A 275 22.08 4.50 -24.35
C PRO A 275 22.21 5.25 -23.02
N VAL A 276 22.13 6.59 -23.02
CA VAL A 276 22.21 7.41 -21.80
C VAL A 276 20.96 7.23 -20.97
N LEU A 277 19.76 7.27 -21.60
CA LEU A 277 18.49 7.01 -20.91
C LEU A 277 18.46 5.59 -20.35
N LYS A 278 18.93 4.60 -21.11
CA LYS A 278 19.00 3.19 -20.66
C LYS A 278 19.87 3.06 -19.42
N ALA A 279 21.09 3.59 -19.46
CA ALA A 279 22.00 3.55 -18.32
C ALA A 279 21.40 4.21 -17.07
N PHE A 280 20.83 5.41 -17.19
CA PHE A 280 20.19 6.08 -16.04
C PHE A 280 18.95 5.38 -15.52
N SER A 281 18.12 4.80 -16.38
CA SER A 281 16.94 4.04 -15.98
C SER A 281 17.33 2.78 -15.18
N GLU A 282 18.35 2.06 -15.65
CA GLU A 282 18.93 0.91 -14.98
C GLU A 282 19.55 1.32 -13.63
N LEU A 283 20.37 2.38 -13.59
CA LEU A 283 20.93 2.91 -12.34
C LEU A 283 19.83 3.22 -11.31
N ALA A 284 18.77 3.92 -11.71
CA ALA A 284 17.69 4.29 -10.78
C ALA A 284 17.01 3.05 -10.16
N LYS A 285 16.79 2.00 -10.96
CA LYS A 285 16.19 0.74 -10.50
C LYS A 285 17.09 0.02 -9.48
N TYR A 286 18.34 -0.18 -9.81
CA TYR A 286 19.25 -1.00 -8.99
C TYR A 286 19.79 -0.27 -7.77
N GLU A 287 20.02 1.05 -7.85
CA GLU A 287 20.37 1.86 -6.67
C GLU A 287 19.28 1.86 -5.61
N LYS A 288 18.00 1.89 -6.03
CA LYS A 288 16.87 1.75 -5.10
C LYS A 288 16.95 0.41 -4.36
N ILE A 289 17.34 -0.67 -5.02
CA ILE A 289 17.52 -1.98 -4.37
C ILE A 289 18.64 -1.91 -3.34
N LEU A 290 19.81 -1.37 -3.71
CA LEU A 290 20.94 -1.24 -2.79
C LEU A 290 20.61 -0.41 -1.56
N THR A 291 19.96 0.73 -1.74
CA THR A 291 19.71 1.69 -0.64
C THR A 291 18.51 1.36 0.22
N SER A 292 17.43 0.83 -0.38
CA SER A 292 16.17 0.58 0.32
C SER A 292 16.06 -0.84 0.90
N TYR A 293 16.79 -1.81 0.32
CA TYR A 293 16.67 -3.22 0.71
C TYR A 293 18.00 -3.81 1.16
N ILE A 294 19.02 -3.87 0.29
CA ILE A 294 20.28 -4.58 0.58
C ILE A 294 20.93 -4.06 1.86
N LYS A 295 20.96 -2.75 2.05
CA LYS A 295 21.52 -2.15 3.27
C LYS A 295 20.89 -2.76 4.53
N ASN A 296 19.57 -2.77 4.61
CA ASN A 296 18.85 -3.27 5.77
C ASN A 296 18.92 -4.81 5.89
N LEU A 297 18.84 -5.52 4.74
CA LEU A 297 18.97 -6.98 4.69
C LEU A 297 20.33 -7.46 5.21
N LYS A 298 21.40 -6.71 5.01
CA LYS A 298 22.74 -7.02 5.55
C LYS A 298 22.85 -6.81 7.05
N GLU A 299 22.06 -5.90 7.60
CA GLU A 299 22.01 -5.61 9.04
C GLU A 299 21.13 -6.60 9.80
N ALA A 300 20.23 -7.32 9.12
CA ALA A 300 19.32 -8.28 9.72
C ALA A 300 20.05 -9.47 10.36
N ASN A 301 19.59 -9.91 11.56
CA ASN A 301 20.24 -10.97 12.32
C ASN A 301 19.21 -11.84 13.09
N PRO A 302 18.74 -12.95 12.58
CA PRO A 302 18.70 -13.34 11.16
C PRO A 302 17.41 -12.90 10.48
N ARG A 303 16.58 -12.08 11.14
CA ARG A 303 15.23 -11.70 10.66
C ARG A 303 15.16 -10.25 10.21
N MET A 304 14.35 -10.03 9.19
CA MET A 304 13.92 -8.72 8.71
C MET A 304 12.50 -8.45 9.17
N TYR A 305 12.27 -7.26 9.70
CA TYR A 305 10.99 -6.83 10.23
C TYR A 305 10.30 -5.80 9.34
N THR A 306 9.03 -5.53 9.62
CA THR A 306 8.26 -4.47 8.98
C THR A 306 7.21 -3.90 9.92
N GLN A 307 6.85 -2.62 9.72
CA GLN A 307 5.76 -1.98 10.44
C GLN A 307 4.64 -1.64 9.46
N TYR A 308 3.40 -1.92 9.84
CA TYR A 308 2.22 -1.66 9.02
C TYR A 308 1.45 -0.44 9.51
N SER A 309 0.92 0.32 8.55
CA SER A 309 -0.09 1.37 8.77
C SER A 309 -1.36 1.03 8.00
N THR A 310 -2.52 1.30 8.60
CA THR A 310 -3.86 1.00 8.06
C THR A 310 -4.66 2.26 7.76
N THR A 311 -4.05 3.44 7.83
CA THR A 311 -4.72 4.74 7.72
C THR A 311 -4.42 5.46 6.40
N LEU A 312 -4.38 4.73 5.29
CA LEU A 312 -4.24 5.32 3.96
C LEU A 312 -5.58 5.83 3.42
N ASN A 313 -5.51 6.86 2.57
CA ASN A 313 -6.68 7.50 1.94
C ASN A 313 -7.55 6.57 1.08
N THR A 314 -7.07 5.38 0.72
CA THR A 314 -7.80 4.36 -0.04
C THR A 314 -8.27 3.20 0.85
N GLY A 315 -8.02 3.26 2.15
CA GLY A 315 -8.24 2.13 3.06
C GLY A 315 -7.20 1.00 2.93
N ARG A 316 -6.25 1.08 1.98
CA ARG A 316 -5.15 0.10 1.88
C ARG A 316 -4.21 0.21 3.07
N THR A 317 -3.42 -0.84 3.26
CA THR A 317 -2.29 -0.84 4.19
C THR A 317 -1.02 -0.36 3.49
N SER A 318 -0.09 0.19 4.25
CA SER A 318 1.28 0.41 3.83
C SER A 318 2.23 -0.24 4.82
N SER A 319 3.43 -0.60 4.36
CA SER A 319 4.50 -1.05 5.24
C SER A 319 5.72 -0.14 5.14
N SER A 320 6.46 -0.06 6.22
CA SER A 320 7.67 0.78 6.31
C SER A 320 8.74 0.11 7.16
N GLY A 321 9.98 0.56 6.96
CA GLY A 321 11.08 0.25 7.87
C GLY A 321 11.14 1.21 9.05
N SER A 322 11.83 0.80 10.11
CA SER A 322 12.22 1.59 11.26
C SER A 322 13.71 1.96 11.19
N LYS A 323 14.11 2.98 11.93
CA LYS A 323 15.52 3.31 12.14
C LYS A 323 16.11 2.61 13.37
N LEU A 324 15.27 1.96 14.17
CA LEU A 324 15.62 1.37 15.46
C LEU A 324 16.04 -0.10 15.33
N PHE A 325 15.67 -0.76 14.21
CA PHE A 325 15.98 -2.17 13.96
C PHE A 325 15.98 -2.45 12.44
N PRO A 326 16.65 -3.53 11.99
CA PRO A 326 16.67 -3.91 10.58
C PRO A 326 15.25 -4.17 10.05
N SER A 327 14.82 -3.34 9.11
CA SER A 327 13.45 -3.39 8.61
C SER A 327 13.32 -2.75 7.23
N CYS A 328 12.33 -3.16 6.47
CA CYS A 328 12.07 -2.60 5.15
C CYS A 328 10.58 -2.54 4.82
N ASN A 329 10.25 -1.82 3.74
CA ASN A 329 8.93 -1.89 3.12
C ASN A 329 8.76 -3.22 2.39
N ILE A 330 8.05 -4.17 3.01
CA ILE A 330 7.83 -5.51 2.47
C ILE A 330 6.76 -5.55 1.36
N GLN A 331 5.96 -4.49 1.21
CA GLN A 331 4.91 -4.43 0.19
C GLN A 331 5.39 -4.00 -1.19
N GLN A 332 6.61 -3.49 -1.30
CA GLN A 332 7.16 -2.96 -2.56
C GLN A 332 8.54 -3.50 -2.95
N PRO A 333 8.96 -4.73 -2.58
CA PRO A 333 10.21 -5.25 -3.07
C PRO A 333 10.11 -5.48 -4.59
N PRO A 334 11.12 -5.04 -5.36
CA PRO A 334 11.11 -5.23 -6.80
C PRO A 334 11.07 -6.72 -7.15
N ARG A 335 10.29 -7.04 -8.19
CA ARG A 335 10.19 -8.39 -8.77
C ARG A 335 11.10 -8.48 -9.98
N ALA A 336 11.66 -9.66 -10.22
CA ALA A 336 12.41 -10.02 -11.42
C ALA A 336 13.41 -8.92 -11.83
N VAL A 337 14.60 -8.99 -11.28
CA VAL A 337 15.70 -8.10 -11.61
C VAL A 337 16.57 -8.80 -12.67
N GLU A 338 16.72 -8.18 -13.83
CA GLU A 338 17.52 -8.72 -14.92
C GLU A 338 19.01 -8.77 -14.53
N GLY A 339 19.72 -9.84 -14.91
CA GLY A 339 21.16 -9.98 -14.69
C GLY A 339 21.58 -10.31 -13.26
N VAL A 340 20.65 -10.80 -12.41
CA VAL A 340 20.98 -11.33 -11.08
C VAL A 340 20.41 -12.72 -10.89
N THR A 341 21.05 -13.54 -10.07
CA THR A 341 20.63 -14.91 -9.76
C THR A 341 19.40 -14.93 -8.84
N TYR A 342 19.39 -14.05 -7.85
CA TYR A 342 18.30 -13.88 -6.91
C TYR A 342 17.80 -12.43 -6.90
N ASP A 343 16.49 -12.22 -6.77
CA ASP A 343 15.94 -10.89 -6.48
C ASP A 343 15.78 -10.68 -4.95
N VAL A 344 15.27 -9.51 -4.58
CA VAL A 344 15.08 -9.16 -3.16
C VAL A 344 14.14 -10.14 -2.45
N ARG A 345 13.09 -10.63 -3.13
CA ARG A 345 12.13 -11.57 -2.55
C ARG A 345 12.77 -12.93 -2.28
N ASN A 346 13.65 -13.37 -3.18
CA ASN A 346 14.31 -14.67 -3.06
C ASN A 346 15.31 -14.74 -1.90
N CYS A 347 15.65 -13.61 -1.30
CA CYS A 347 16.46 -13.57 -0.08
C CYS A 347 15.67 -13.96 1.18
N PHE A 348 14.34 -13.97 1.12
CA PHE A 348 13.48 -14.40 2.23
C PHE A 348 13.22 -15.89 2.13
N ILE A 349 13.54 -16.61 3.20
CA ILE A 349 13.47 -18.07 3.29
C ILE A 349 12.62 -18.51 4.48
N PRO A 350 12.05 -19.72 4.46
CA PRO A 350 11.36 -20.29 5.60
C PRO A 350 12.35 -20.81 6.65
N LYS A 351 11.86 -21.09 7.85
CA LYS A 351 12.59 -21.89 8.86
C LYS A 351 12.84 -23.33 8.34
N ASP A 352 13.80 -24.01 8.93
CA ASP A 352 14.19 -25.37 8.55
C ASP A 352 12.98 -26.33 8.56
N GLY A 353 12.86 -27.12 7.50
CA GLY A 353 11.77 -28.09 7.31
C GLY A 353 10.45 -27.48 6.81
N PHE A 354 10.36 -26.16 6.66
CA PHE A 354 9.18 -25.45 6.18
C PHE A 354 9.36 -24.94 4.75
N LYS A 355 8.28 -24.44 4.17
CA LYS A 355 8.23 -23.77 2.87
C LYS A 355 7.58 -22.41 2.98
N ILE A 356 7.87 -21.53 2.02
CA ILE A 356 7.11 -20.28 1.85
C ILE A 356 5.87 -20.59 1.00
N CYS A 357 4.71 -20.24 1.53
CA CYS A 357 3.45 -20.24 0.79
C CYS A 357 3.08 -18.80 0.46
N SER A 358 2.68 -18.52 -0.80
CA SER A 358 2.10 -17.27 -1.26
C SER A 358 0.68 -17.54 -1.73
N ILE A 359 -0.31 -16.81 -1.18
CA ILE A 359 -1.72 -16.89 -1.56
C ILE A 359 -2.16 -15.51 -2.03
N ASP A 360 -2.66 -15.39 -3.26
CA ASP A 360 -2.99 -14.11 -3.90
C ASP A 360 -4.41 -14.16 -4.49
N TYR A 361 -5.14 -13.03 -4.42
CA TYR A 361 -6.43 -12.94 -5.07
C TYR A 361 -6.30 -12.83 -6.59
N SER A 362 -7.21 -13.45 -7.31
CA SER A 362 -7.25 -13.41 -8.77
C SER A 362 -8.07 -12.20 -9.26
N GLY A 363 -7.39 -11.16 -9.77
CA GLY A 363 -8.05 -10.02 -10.42
C GLY A 363 -8.94 -9.18 -9.50
N LEU A 364 -8.59 -9.07 -8.24
CA LEU A 364 -9.40 -8.50 -7.16
C LEU A 364 -9.94 -7.09 -7.45
N GLU A 365 -9.13 -6.19 -8.01
CA GLU A 365 -9.57 -4.81 -8.31
C GLU A 365 -10.71 -4.78 -9.34
N LEU A 366 -10.72 -5.72 -10.29
CA LEU A 366 -11.82 -5.84 -11.27
C LEU A 366 -13.06 -6.49 -10.66
N CYS A 367 -12.90 -7.42 -9.73
CA CYS A 367 -14.01 -7.95 -8.92
C CYS A 367 -14.68 -6.83 -8.12
N SER A 368 -13.87 -5.98 -7.50
CA SER A 368 -14.37 -4.80 -6.77
C SER A 368 -15.13 -3.85 -7.69
N ALA A 369 -14.56 -3.49 -8.85
CA ALA A 369 -15.22 -2.62 -9.81
C ALA A 369 -16.56 -3.20 -10.27
N ALA A 370 -16.61 -4.48 -10.59
CA ALA A 370 -17.83 -5.18 -11.01
C ALA A 370 -18.93 -5.15 -9.93
N HIS A 371 -18.55 -5.40 -8.68
CA HIS A 371 -19.47 -5.35 -7.54
C HIS A 371 -20.01 -3.92 -7.31
N GLN A 372 -19.13 -2.92 -7.32
CA GLN A 372 -19.51 -1.53 -7.10
C GLN A 372 -20.38 -0.95 -8.22
N LEU A 373 -20.10 -1.30 -9.48
CA LEU A 373 -20.96 -0.96 -10.61
C LEU A 373 -22.35 -1.57 -10.45
N TYR A 374 -22.42 -2.86 -10.11
CA TYR A 374 -23.69 -3.52 -9.85
C TYR A 374 -24.48 -2.85 -8.71
N SER A 375 -23.81 -2.57 -7.58
CA SER A 375 -24.43 -1.93 -6.42
C SER A 375 -24.91 -0.50 -6.69
N THR A 376 -24.24 0.23 -7.61
CA THR A 376 -24.51 1.65 -7.87
C THR A 376 -25.51 1.86 -9.00
N ILE A 377 -25.50 1.02 -10.05
CA ILE A 377 -26.29 1.14 -11.28
C ILE A 377 -27.43 0.12 -11.33
N GLY A 378 -27.30 -1.02 -10.62
CA GLY A 378 -28.26 -2.11 -10.58
C GLY A 378 -27.92 -3.26 -11.54
N PHE A 379 -26.92 -3.10 -12.41
CA PHE A 379 -26.41 -4.17 -13.28
C PHE A 379 -24.90 -3.95 -13.53
N SER A 380 -24.18 -5.01 -14.00
CA SER A 380 -22.79 -4.89 -14.42
C SER A 380 -22.42 -6.00 -15.40
N TYR A 381 -21.98 -5.61 -16.60
CA TYR A 381 -21.42 -6.53 -17.59
C TYR A 381 -20.10 -7.16 -17.12
N MET A 382 -19.31 -6.44 -16.31
CA MET A 382 -18.11 -7.02 -15.70
C MET A 382 -18.48 -8.14 -14.72
N ARG A 383 -19.54 -7.93 -13.93
CA ARG A 383 -20.05 -8.94 -12.97
C ARG A 383 -20.54 -10.20 -13.70
N GLU A 384 -21.32 -10.03 -14.75
CA GLU A 384 -21.81 -11.15 -15.56
C GLU A 384 -20.63 -11.94 -16.12
N ALA A 385 -19.63 -11.26 -16.69
CA ALA A 385 -18.43 -11.90 -17.22
C ALA A 385 -17.62 -12.66 -16.17
N LEU A 386 -17.50 -12.12 -14.94
CA LEU A 386 -16.77 -12.77 -13.84
C LEU A 386 -17.49 -13.99 -13.29
N ASN A 387 -18.83 -14.02 -13.35
CA ASN A 387 -19.66 -15.11 -12.85
C ASN A 387 -19.98 -16.18 -13.91
N GLU A 388 -19.60 -15.93 -15.18
CA GLU A 388 -19.83 -16.85 -16.29
C GLU A 388 -18.98 -18.13 -16.17
N GLY A 389 -19.57 -19.29 -16.54
CA GLY A 389 -18.88 -20.57 -16.53
C GLY A 389 -18.52 -21.13 -15.15
N ASP A 390 -17.74 -22.18 -15.12
CA ASP A 390 -17.34 -22.90 -13.89
C ASP A 390 -16.12 -22.26 -13.20
N LYS A 391 -15.33 -21.47 -13.93
CA LYS A 391 -14.12 -20.80 -13.43
C LYS A 391 -14.20 -19.29 -13.63
N PRO A 392 -13.55 -18.50 -12.76
CA PRO A 392 -13.48 -17.05 -12.93
C PRO A 392 -12.86 -16.66 -14.28
N THR A 393 -13.50 -15.75 -15.01
CA THR A 393 -13.02 -15.24 -16.28
C THR A 393 -11.77 -14.35 -16.11
N ASP A 394 -10.73 -14.59 -16.91
CA ASP A 394 -9.56 -13.70 -16.99
C ASP A 394 -9.95 -12.43 -17.77
N MET A 395 -10.35 -11.38 -17.05
CA MET A 395 -10.80 -10.10 -17.63
C MET A 395 -9.75 -9.41 -18.50
N HIS A 396 -8.45 -9.60 -18.18
CA HIS A 396 -7.38 -9.06 -19.01
C HIS A 396 -7.29 -9.78 -20.35
N SER A 397 -7.47 -11.11 -20.35
CA SER A 397 -7.56 -11.91 -21.58
C SER A 397 -8.83 -11.58 -22.37
N LYS A 398 -9.97 -11.30 -21.71
CA LYS A 398 -11.22 -10.91 -22.39
C LYS A 398 -11.05 -9.60 -23.19
N LEU A 399 -10.42 -8.58 -22.60
CA LEU A 399 -10.09 -7.34 -23.32
C LEU A 399 -9.04 -7.57 -24.41
N ALA A 400 -8.02 -8.41 -24.14
CA ALA A 400 -7.00 -8.73 -25.14
C ALA A 400 -7.59 -9.46 -26.36
N ALA A 401 -8.53 -10.38 -26.17
CA ALA A 401 -9.28 -11.03 -27.25
C ALA A 401 -10.05 -10.02 -28.10
N LYS A 402 -10.73 -9.05 -27.45
CA LYS A 402 -11.41 -7.94 -28.14
C LYS A 402 -10.46 -7.08 -28.96
N ILE A 403 -9.28 -6.76 -28.43
CA ILE A 403 -8.23 -6.02 -29.15
C ILE A 403 -7.72 -6.81 -30.36
N ALA A 404 -7.60 -8.14 -30.22
CA ALA A 404 -7.16 -9.04 -31.28
C ALA A 404 -8.26 -9.35 -32.33
N GLY A 405 -9.53 -8.97 -32.09
CA GLY A 405 -10.65 -9.27 -32.97
C GLY A 405 -11.05 -10.76 -33.01
N MET A 406 -10.83 -11.50 -31.91
CA MET A 406 -11.12 -12.94 -31.79
C MET A 406 -12.04 -13.24 -30.59
N SER A 407 -12.57 -14.48 -30.51
CA SER A 407 -13.33 -14.92 -29.33
C SER A 407 -12.44 -15.05 -28.09
N TYR A 408 -13.05 -15.04 -26.91
CA TYR A 408 -12.33 -15.26 -25.66
C TYR A 408 -11.75 -16.69 -25.60
N GLU A 409 -12.50 -17.66 -26.07
CA GLU A 409 -12.14 -19.07 -26.11
C GLU A 409 -10.91 -19.30 -27.01
N ASP A 410 -10.90 -18.74 -28.23
CA ASP A 410 -9.76 -18.81 -29.14
C ASP A 410 -8.51 -18.12 -28.56
N PHE A 411 -8.71 -17.00 -27.87
CA PHE A 411 -7.61 -16.31 -27.19
C PHE A 411 -7.02 -17.17 -26.08
N MET A 412 -7.86 -17.84 -25.28
CA MET A 412 -7.40 -18.70 -24.17
C MET A 412 -6.63 -19.91 -24.64
N LEU A 413 -6.98 -20.50 -25.80
CA LEU A 413 -6.22 -21.57 -26.44
C LEU A 413 -4.81 -21.11 -26.86
N ARG A 414 -4.64 -19.84 -27.19
CA ARG A 414 -3.38 -19.23 -27.65
C ARG A 414 -2.79 -18.24 -26.66
N LYS A 415 -3.16 -18.32 -25.38
CA LYS A 415 -2.79 -17.34 -24.34
C LYS A 415 -1.27 -17.17 -24.20
N SER A 416 -0.49 -18.24 -24.34
CA SER A 416 0.99 -18.20 -24.27
C SER A 416 1.61 -17.44 -25.44
N GLU A 417 1.06 -17.59 -26.66
CA GLU A 417 1.53 -16.88 -27.86
C GLU A 417 1.12 -15.39 -27.82
N LEU A 418 -0.04 -15.09 -27.26
CA LEU A 418 -0.65 -13.77 -27.22
C LEU A 418 -0.38 -13.03 -25.89
N LYS A 419 0.64 -13.43 -25.15
CA LYS A 419 1.01 -12.86 -23.84
C LYS A 419 1.17 -11.34 -23.89
N ASP A 420 1.76 -10.80 -24.95
CA ASP A 420 2.00 -9.37 -25.09
C ASP A 420 0.71 -8.57 -25.20
N LEU A 421 -0.30 -9.09 -25.90
CA LEU A 421 -1.62 -8.47 -25.96
C LEU A 421 -2.32 -8.45 -24.59
N ARG A 422 -2.20 -9.53 -23.82
CA ARG A 422 -2.70 -9.56 -22.45
C ARG A 422 -1.97 -8.57 -21.55
N GLN A 423 -0.65 -8.44 -21.69
CA GLN A 423 0.13 -7.43 -20.96
C GLN A 423 -0.27 -6.01 -21.35
N LYS A 424 -0.61 -5.76 -22.63
CA LYS A 424 -1.13 -4.48 -23.10
C LYS A 424 -2.55 -4.18 -22.55
N ALA A 425 -3.40 -5.17 -22.43
CA ALA A 425 -4.76 -5.04 -21.91
C ALA A 425 -4.80 -4.78 -20.38
N LYS A 426 -3.82 -5.27 -19.64
CA LYS A 426 -3.78 -5.17 -18.17
C LYS A 426 -3.81 -3.72 -17.65
N PRO A 427 -2.90 -2.82 -18.04
CA PRO A 427 -2.96 -1.42 -17.59
C PRO A 427 -4.24 -0.69 -18.05
N ILE A 428 -4.80 -1.04 -19.19
CA ILE A 428 -6.09 -0.49 -19.68
C ILE A 428 -7.23 -0.83 -18.71
N ASN A 429 -7.36 -2.11 -18.36
CA ASN A 429 -8.39 -2.60 -17.43
C ASN A 429 -8.23 -2.08 -15.99
N LEU A 430 -7.03 -1.69 -15.58
CA LEU A 430 -6.81 -1.17 -14.23
C LEU A 430 -6.83 0.35 -14.16
N GLY A 431 -6.32 1.03 -15.17
CA GLY A 431 -6.14 2.47 -15.13
C GLY A 431 -7.40 3.26 -15.51
N PHE A 432 -8.07 2.92 -16.60
CA PHE A 432 -9.27 3.68 -17.01
C PHE A 432 -10.44 3.55 -16.02
N PRO A 433 -10.74 2.38 -15.43
CA PRO A 433 -11.72 2.31 -14.35
C PRO A 433 -11.33 3.17 -13.13
N GLY A 434 -10.04 3.32 -12.86
CA GLY A 434 -9.51 4.23 -11.83
C GLY A 434 -9.55 5.72 -12.20
N GLY A 435 -10.15 6.09 -13.32
CA GLY A 435 -10.32 7.49 -13.75
C GLY A 435 -9.06 8.14 -14.32
N ILE A 436 -8.05 7.36 -14.71
CA ILE A 436 -6.79 7.88 -15.27
C ILE A 436 -7.02 8.47 -16.67
N GLY A 437 -6.44 9.65 -16.93
CA GLY A 437 -6.45 10.29 -18.25
C GLY A 437 -5.52 9.62 -19.27
N TYR A 438 -5.70 9.93 -20.54
CA TYR A 438 -4.94 9.33 -21.65
C TYR A 438 -3.42 9.54 -21.54
N ASP A 439 -2.99 10.75 -21.17
CA ASP A 439 -1.55 11.07 -21.12
C ASP A 439 -0.86 10.33 -19.96
N THR A 440 -1.48 10.30 -18.78
CA THR A 440 -1.01 9.50 -17.65
C THR A 440 -0.97 8.01 -18.00
N MET A 441 -2.04 7.50 -18.64
CA MET A 441 -2.09 6.10 -19.09
C MET A 441 -0.95 5.77 -20.06
N ARG A 442 -0.66 6.65 -21.03
CA ARG A 442 0.41 6.46 -22.01
C ARG A 442 1.77 6.37 -21.32
N HIS A 443 2.07 7.28 -20.40
CA HIS A 443 3.33 7.25 -19.65
C HIS A 443 3.45 6.00 -18.77
N LEU A 444 2.36 5.52 -18.16
CA LEU A 444 2.36 4.25 -17.43
C LEU A 444 2.69 3.07 -18.33
N MET A 445 2.08 2.99 -19.51
CA MET A 445 2.35 1.93 -20.48
C MET A 445 3.79 2.00 -21.00
N TRP A 446 4.27 3.18 -21.31
CA TRP A 446 5.66 3.39 -21.76
C TRP A 446 6.67 3.08 -20.64
N ARG A 447 6.37 3.43 -19.38
CA ARG A 447 7.19 3.00 -18.23
C ARG A 447 7.35 1.48 -18.17
N ASP A 448 6.29 0.75 -18.49
CA ASP A 448 6.27 -0.70 -18.48
C ASP A 448 6.76 -1.31 -19.82
N GLY A 449 7.36 -0.51 -20.71
CA GLY A 449 7.88 -0.93 -22.00
C GLY A 449 6.83 -1.20 -23.07
N ILE A 450 5.56 -0.89 -22.81
CA ILE A 450 4.44 -1.16 -23.71
C ILE A 450 4.28 0.00 -24.68
N LYS A 451 4.69 -0.17 -25.93
CA LYS A 451 4.57 0.86 -26.99
C LYS A 451 3.10 1.07 -27.37
N THR A 452 2.72 2.33 -27.51
CA THR A 452 1.42 2.77 -28.04
C THR A 452 1.63 3.72 -29.22
N LYS A 453 0.76 3.63 -30.24
CA LYS A 453 0.80 4.56 -31.36
C LYS A 453 0.28 5.91 -30.91
N TYR A 454 1.09 6.94 -31.10
CA TYR A 454 0.75 8.32 -30.76
C TYR A 454 1.42 9.28 -31.75
N ARG A 455 0.64 10.19 -32.33
CA ARG A 455 1.15 11.14 -33.32
C ARG A 455 0.35 12.45 -33.25
N ILE A 456 1.04 13.58 -33.25
CA ILE A 456 0.46 14.90 -33.46
C ILE A 456 0.24 15.08 -34.96
N LEU A 457 -1.01 15.39 -35.38
CA LEU A 457 -1.38 15.60 -36.75
C LEU A 457 -1.45 17.09 -37.12
N GLU A 458 -2.01 17.92 -36.22
CA GLU A 458 -2.22 19.35 -36.45
C GLU A 458 -2.18 20.09 -35.11
N THR A 459 -1.82 21.38 -35.14
CA THR A 459 -1.85 22.24 -33.95
C THR A 459 -2.59 23.55 -34.20
N ALA A 460 -3.29 24.06 -33.19
CA ALA A 460 -4.03 25.31 -33.29
C ALA A 460 -4.02 26.07 -31.95
N LYS A 461 -4.27 27.40 -32.05
CA LYS A 461 -4.41 28.26 -30.85
C LYS A 461 -5.77 28.09 -30.16
N ARG A 462 -6.79 27.63 -30.86
CA ARG A 462 -8.13 27.38 -30.31
C ARG A 462 -8.54 25.93 -30.55
N LYS A 463 -9.16 25.35 -29.56
CA LYS A 463 -9.70 23.99 -29.63
C LYS A 463 -10.68 23.82 -30.81
N ASN A 464 -11.51 24.82 -31.05
CA ASN A 464 -12.55 24.79 -32.08
C ASN A 464 -12.00 24.70 -33.51
N ASP A 465 -10.80 25.25 -33.75
CA ASP A 465 -10.16 25.21 -35.07
C ASP A 465 -9.77 23.77 -35.48
N LEU A 466 -9.69 22.84 -34.52
CA LEU A 466 -9.36 21.44 -34.76
C LEU A 466 -10.59 20.54 -34.95
N TYR A 467 -11.78 20.98 -34.60
CA TYR A 467 -12.98 20.14 -34.75
C TYR A 467 -13.30 19.84 -36.24
N TYR A 468 -12.97 20.76 -37.14
CA TYR A 468 -13.10 20.51 -38.58
C TYR A 468 -12.29 19.29 -39.03
N TYR A 469 -11.02 19.20 -38.59
CA TYR A 469 -10.16 18.08 -38.94
C TYR A 469 -10.63 16.78 -38.31
N LEU A 470 -11.15 16.85 -37.09
CA LEU A 470 -11.69 15.70 -36.36
C LEU A 470 -12.87 15.07 -37.09
N THR A 471 -13.75 15.93 -37.66
CA THR A 471 -14.89 15.51 -38.45
C THR A 471 -14.49 15.02 -39.86
N MET A 472 -13.53 15.69 -40.48
CA MET A 472 -13.06 15.37 -41.84
C MET A 472 -12.30 14.04 -41.89
N LEU A 473 -11.43 13.79 -40.94
CA LEU A 473 -10.61 12.56 -40.88
C LEU A 473 -11.40 11.35 -40.37
N ALA A 474 -12.45 11.56 -39.59
CA ALA A 474 -13.40 10.56 -39.07
C ALA A 474 -12.75 9.25 -38.52
N SER A 475 -11.52 9.33 -38.00
CA SER A 475 -10.85 8.17 -37.47
C SER A 475 -11.19 7.95 -35.98
N PRO A 476 -11.46 6.71 -35.53
CA PRO A 476 -11.91 6.43 -34.16
C PRO A 476 -10.83 6.59 -33.08
N ASP A 477 -9.58 6.83 -33.46
CA ASP A 477 -8.45 7.03 -32.58
C ASP A 477 -7.99 8.50 -32.47
N LEU A 478 -8.82 9.44 -32.92
CA LEU A 478 -8.53 10.88 -32.87
C LEU A 478 -9.06 11.50 -31.58
N ARG A 479 -8.29 12.43 -31.03
CA ARG A 479 -8.72 13.34 -29.97
C ARG A 479 -8.02 14.69 -30.04
N ILE A 480 -8.59 15.69 -29.41
CA ILE A 480 -7.93 16.98 -29.22
C ILE A 480 -7.25 16.98 -27.85
N LYS A 481 -5.94 17.26 -27.84
CA LYS A 481 -5.12 17.41 -26.64
C LYS A 481 -4.74 18.88 -26.47
N ARG A 482 -4.75 19.38 -25.23
CA ARG A 482 -4.12 20.65 -24.88
C ARG A 482 -2.61 20.42 -24.71
N LEU A 483 -1.77 21.23 -25.36
CA LEU A 483 -0.31 21.10 -25.28
C LEU A 483 0.29 22.04 -24.23
N ASN A 484 -0.22 23.29 -24.20
CA ASN A 484 0.17 24.34 -23.26
C ASN A 484 -0.91 25.43 -23.21
N LYS A 485 -0.63 26.54 -22.50
CA LYS A 485 -1.54 27.67 -22.44
C LYS A 485 -1.81 28.24 -23.84
N GLY A 486 -3.05 28.07 -24.29
CA GLY A 486 -3.49 28.60 -25.58
C GLY A 486 -3.00 27.82 -26.81
N GLN A 487 -2.56 26.57 -26.65
CA GLN A 487 -2.22 25.71 -27.77
C GLN A 487 -2.85 24.32 -27.62
N TYR A 488 -3.44 23.84 -28.71
CA TYR A 488 -4.11 22.55 -28.81
C TYR A 488 -3.54 21.75 -29.98
N ALA A 489 -3.63 20.43 -29.90
CA ALA A 489 -3.25 19.52 -30.96
C ALA A 489 -4.36 18.54 -31.24
N LEU A 490 -4.58 18.26 -32.53
CA LEU A 490 -5.26 17.05 -32.98
C LEU A 490 -4.23 15.92 -32.94
N VAL A 491 -4.51 14.89 -32.18
CA VAL A 491 -3.62 13.74 -32.04
C VAL A 491 -4.32 12.45 -32.45
N GLN A 492 -3.60 11.61 -33.14
CA GLN A 492 -3.94 10.22 -33.34
C GLN A 492 -3.38 9.43 -32.15
N ASP A 493 -4.26 8.79 -31.38
CA ASP A 493 -3.92 8.16 -30.11
C ASP A 493 -4.62 6.80 -29.97
N GLU A 494 -3.82 5.74 -30.08
CA GLU A 494 -4.32 4.36 -29.95
C GLU A 494 -5.10 4.11 -28.65
N LEU A 495 -4.79 4.87 -27.58
CA LEU A 495 -5.48 4.72 -26.29
C LEU A 495 -6.98 5.06 -26.38
N VAL A 496 -7.39 5.93 -27.31
CA VAL A 496 -8.81 6.21 -27.54
C VAL A 496 -9.53 4.96 -28.04
N LEU A 497 -8.92 4.26 -28.99
CA LEU A 497 -9.46 3.02 -29.53
C LEU A 497 -9.50 1.92 -28.47
N LEU A 498 -8.42 1.76 -27.71
CA LEU A 498 -8.32 0.74 -26.64
C LEU A 498 -9.36 0.99 -25.53
N LYS A 499 -9.60 2.25 -25.17
CA LYS A 499 -10.65 2.63 -24.21
C LYS A 499 -12.05 2.35 -24.76
N ASN A 500 -12.28 2.61 -26.04
CA ASN A 500 -13.55 2.30 -26.71
C ASN A 500 -13.80 0.79 -26.77
N TYR A 501 -12.78 -0.05 -26.99
CA TYR A 501 -12.92 -1.50 -26.90
C TYR A 501 -13.33 -1.94 -25.50
N MET A 502 -12.71 -1.36 -24.44
CA MET A 502 -13.11 -1.64 -23.06
C MET A 502 -14.56 -1.22 -22.79
N PHE A 503 -14.98 -0.04 -23.23
CA PHE A 503 -16.36 0.44 -23.07
C PHE A 503 -17.38 -0.39 -23.85
N SER A 504 -17.00 -0.93 -25.02
CA SER A 504 -17.87 -1.84 -25.76
C SER A 504 -18.09 -3.18 -25.07
N LEU A 505 -17.16 -3.60 -24.18
CA LEU A 505 -17.32 -4.75 -23.30
C LEU A 505 -18.09 -4.41 -22.02
N TYR A 506 -17.90 -3.19 -21.52
CA TYR A 506 -18.40 -2.74 -20.19
C TYR A 506 -19.06 -1.36 -20.30
N PRO A 507 -20.26 -1.26 -20.95
CA PRO A 507 -20.96 0.02 -21.09
C PRO A 507 -21.45 0.58 -19.74
N ASP A 508 -21.65 -0.25 -18.72
CA ASP A 508 -21.90 0.13 -17.34
C ASP A 508 -20.73 0.93 -16.74
N LEU A 509 -19.50 0.54 -17.03
CA LEU A 509 -18.31 1.30 -16.63
C LEU A 509 -18.27 2.67 -17.34
N GLU A 510 -18.58 2.72 -18.63
CA GLU A 510 -18.68 3.98 -19.36
C GLU A 510 -19.73 4.91 -18.76
N GLN A 511 -20.91 4.37 -18.42
CA GLN A 511 -21.99 5.10 -17.75
C GLN A 511 -21.55 5.65 -16.40
N PHE A 512 -20.83 4.86 -15.60
CA PHE A 512 -20.29 5.33 -14.33
C PHE A 512 -19.31 6.50 -14.51
N LEU A 513 -18.33 6.34 -15.39
CA LEU A 513 -17.27 7.33 -15.60
C LEU A 513 -17.75 8.63 -16.25
N LYS A 514 -18.86 8.61 -17.00
CA LYS A 514 -19.42 9.80 -17.68
C LYS A 514 -20.50 10.50 -16.83
N GLU A 515 -21.33 9.76 -16.13
CA GLU A 515 -22.58 10.28 -15.57
C GLU A 515 -22.77 9.94 -14.08
N THR A 516 -22.69 8.65 -13.74
CA THR A 516 -23.09 8.15 -12.41
C THR A 516 -22.23 8.70 -11.28
N HIS A 517 -20.95 8.99 -11.55
CA HIS A 517 -20.03 9.59 -10.57
C HIS A 517 -20.54 10.94 -10.02
N ASN A 518 -21.40 11.63 -10.73
CA ASN A 518 -21.99 12.90 -10.25
C ASN A 518 -22.84 12.74 -9.00
N LYS A 519 -23.33 11.53 -8.70
CA LYS A 519 -24.05 11.22 -7.45
C LYS A 519 -23.19 11.43 -6.20
N PHE A 520 -21.86 11.44 -6.36
CA PHE A 520 -20.88 11.58 -5.28
C PHE A 520 -20.38 13.01 -5.09
N LEU A 521 -20.88 13.97 -5.87
CA LEU A 521 -20.50 15.39 -5.75
C LEU A 521 -20.92 15.95 -4.41
N THR A 522 -20.01 16.69 -3.75
CA THR A 522 -20.28 17.36 -2.47
C THR A 522 -20.89 18.76 -2.64
N GLY A 523 -20.95 19.29 -3.85
CA GLY A 523 -21.26 20.69 -4.11
C GLY A 523 -20.13 21.67 -3.76
N LYS A 524 -18.98 21.16 -3.32
CA LYS A 524 -17.78 21.93 -3.00
C LYS A 524 -16.74 21.76 -4.09
N THR A 525 -15.85 22.73 -4.19
CA THR A 525 -14.75 22.76 -5.15
C THR A 525 -13.44 23.08 -4.46
N LYS A 526 -12.34 22.76 -5.14
CA LYS A 526 -10.98 23.08 -4.70
C LYS A 526 -10.21 23.70 -5.85
N TRP A 527 -9.51 24.77 -5.58
CA TRP A 527 -8.57 25.35 -6.52
C TRP A 527 -7.31 24.51 -6.59
N VAL A 528 -6.99 24.02 -7.77
CA VAL A 528 -5.80 23.20 -8.07
C VAL A 528 -5.04 23.84 -9.22
N LYS A 529 -3.72 23.69 -9.22
CA LYS A 529 -2.93 24.05 -10.39
C LYS A 529 -2.93 22.88 -11.38
N ASN A 530 -3.33 23.15 -12.60
CA ASN A 530 -3.25 22.20 -13.69
C ASN A 530 -1.79 22.02 -14.19
N GLU A 531 -1.58 21.14 -15.14
CA GLU A 531 -0.25 20.86 -15.73
C GLU A 531 0.39 22.07 -16.43
N PHE A 532 -0.39 23.14 -16.67
CA PHE A 532 0.06 24.40 -17.30
C PHE A 532 0.30 25.53 -16.30
N ASP A 533 0.39 25.19 -15.00
CA ASP A 533 0.54 26.14 -13.88
C ASP A 533 -0.61 27.17 -13.77
N GLU A 534 -1.78 26.85 -14.34
CA GLU A 534 -3.00 27.66 -14.21
C GLU A 534 -3.86 27.14 -13.07
N TRP A 535 -4.46 28.07 -12.32
CA TRP A 535 -5.46 27.72 -11.32
C TRP A 535 -6.78 27.39 -12.00
N GLU A 536 -7.32 26.22 -11.71
CA GLU A 536 -8.66 25.79 -12.09
C GLU A 536 -9.42 25.22 -10.91
N GLU A 537 -10.73 25.30 -10.97
CA GLU A 537 -11.61 24.84 -9.93
C GLU A 537 -12.06 23.41 -10.21
N GLU A 538 -11.66 22.46 -9.36
CA GLU A 538 -12.05 21.06 -9.47
C GLU A 538 -13.17 20.72 -8.49
N PRO A 539 -14.21 19.98 -8.92
CA PRO A 539 -15.26 19.50 -8.03
C PRO A 539 -14.69 18.46 -7.05
N MET A 540 -15.18 18.50 -5.81
CA MET A 540 -14.84 17.53 -4.78
C MET A 540 -15.94 16.51 -4.60
N TYR A 541 -15.52 15.29 -4.30
CA TYR A 541 -16.37 14.11 -4.15
C TYR A 541 -16.28 13.55 -2.73
N ARG A 542 -17.35 12.85 -2.33
CA ARG A 542 -17.42 12.05 -1.11
C ARG A 542 -17.96 10.67 -1.45
N TYR A 543 -17.35 9.64 -0.90
CA TYR A 543 -17.91 8.28 -0.97
C TYR A 543 -17.82 7.58 0.38
N GLU A 544 -18.72 6.63 0.53
CA GLU A 544 -18.75 5.68 1.64
C GLU A 544 -18.94 4.28 1.07
N THR A 545 -18.15 3.32 1.55
CA THR A 545 -18.27 1.93 1.14
C THR A 545 -17.72 1.02 2.25
N HIS A 546 -18.53 0.03 2.66
CA HIS A 546 -18.16 -0.96 3.68
C HIS A 546 -17.62 -0.34 4.99
N GLY A 547 -18.22 0.77 5.44
CA GLY A 547 -17.81 1.49 6.64
C GLY A 547 -16.60 2.42 6.49
N PHE A 548 -15.95 2.44 5.33
CA PHE A 548 -14.89 3.40 5.01
C PHE A 548 -15.49 4.64 4.37
N VAL A 549 -15.18 5.80 4.92
CA VAL A 549 -15.64 7.11 4.41
C VAL A 549 -14.44 7.94 3.97
N ARG A 550 -14.54 8.53 2.78
CA ARG A 550 -13.57 9.51 2.27
C ARG A 550 -14.29 10.74 1.74
N ASP A 551 -13.89 11.89 2.22
CA ASP A 551 -14.35 13.21 1.74
C ASP A 551 -13.20 13.97 1.06
N TRP A 552 -13.48 15.11 0.45
CA TRP A 552 -12.48 15.97 -0.21
C TRP A 552 -11.59 15.24 -1.20
N CYS A 553 -12.18 14.30 -1.95
CA CYS A 553 -11.44 13.55 -2.96
C CYS A 553 -11.71 14.07 -4.37
N THR A 554 -10.70 13.98 -5.24
CA THR A 554 -10.80 14.29 -6.67
C THR A 554 -11.56 13.17 -7.40
N TYR A 555 -11.94 13.44 -8.66
CA TYR A 555 -12.57 12.44 -9.53
C TYR A 555 -11.75 11.13 -9.65
N THR A 556 -10.46 11.25 -9.90
CA THR A 556 -9.57 10.06 -9.99
C THR A 556 -9.52 9.31 -8.65
N ALA A 557 -9.49 10.04 -7.53
CA ALA A 557 -9.49 9.43 -6.21
C ALA A 557 -10.82 8.76 -5.87
N LEU A 558 -11.95 9.28 -6.35
CA LEU A 558 -13.26 8.61 -6.27
C LEU A 558 -13.26 7.32 -7.09
N CYS A 559 -12.93 7.39 -8.37
CA CYS A 559 -12.97 6.22 -9.25
C CYS A 559 -12.06 5.10 -8.75
N ASN A 560 -10.80 5.42 -8.46
CA ASN A 560 -9.83 4.44 -7.97
C ASN A 560 -10.19 3.91 -6.58
N GLY A 561 -10.61 4.80 -5.65
CA GLY A 561 -10.98 4.42 -4.30
C GLY A 561 -12.29 3.63 -4.25
N TYR A 562 -13.38 4.24 -4.73
CA TYR A 562 -14.72 3.66 -4.62
C TYR A 562 -14.88 2.38 -5.44
N LEU A 563 -14.49 2.40 -6.73
CA LEU A 563 -14.68 1.23 -7.58
C LEU A 563 -13.72 0.09 -7.26
N MET A 564 -12.46 0.39 -6.94
CA MET A 564 -11.41 -0.63 -7.00
C MET A 564 -10.74 -0.89 -5.65
N GLN A 565 -10.10 0.13 -5.06
CA GLN A 565 -9.13 -0.11 -3.98
C GLN A 565 -9.77 -0.27 -2.61
N THR A 566 -10.77 0.54 -2.24
CA THR A 566 -11.31 0.52 -0.89
C THR A 566 -12.06 -0.78 -0.57
N PRO A 567 -13.00 -1.29 -1.41
CA PRO A 567 -13.65 -2.56 -1.12
C PRO A 567 -12.66 -3.73 -1.06
N SER A 568 -11.71 -3.78 -2.00
CA SER A 568 -10.63 -4.78 -2.00
C SER A 568 -9.81 -4.74 -0.73
N ALA A 569 -9.45 -3.54 -0.26
CA ALA A 569 -8.66 -3.35 0.96
C ALA A 569 -9.42 -3.78 2.22
N VAL A 570 -10.71 -3.45 2.30
CA VAL A 570 -11.57 -3.86 3.43
C VAL A 570 -11.67 -5.38 3.52
N GLY A 571 -11.94 -6.05 2.40
CA GLY A 571 -12.03 -7.50 2.36
C GLY A 571 -10.70 -8.19 2.69
N ALA A 572 -9.59 -7.69 2.13
CA ALA A 572 -8.26 -8.23 2.41
C ALA A 572 -7.83 -8.03 3.87
N GLN A 573 -8.15 -6.88 4.49
CA GLN A 573 -7.90 -6.67 5.93
C GLN A 573 -8.73 -7.60 6.81
N LYS A 574 -10.02 -7.80 6.49
CA LYS A 574 -10.85 -8.77 7.21
C LYS A 574 -10.28 -10.18 7.12
N ALA A 575 -9.85 -10.59 5.92
CA ALA A 575 -9.22 -11.89 5.71
C ALA A 575 -7.94 -12.05 6.54
N MET A 576 -7.05 -11.05 6.54
CA MET A 576 -5.84 -11.09 7.35
C MET A 576 -6.12 -11.13 8.84
N ASN A 577 -7.07 -10.35 9.32
CA ASN A 577 -7.46 -10.34 10.73
C ASN A 577 -7.94 -11.72 11.18
N ARG A 578 -8.84 -12.34 10.39
CA ARG A 578 -9.33 -13.69 10.68
C ARG A 578 -8.21 -14.73 10.57
N MET A 579 -7.37 -14.65 9.55
CA MET A 579 -6.26 -15.58 9.33
C MET A 579 -5.23 -15.53 10.47
N ILE A 580 -4.78 -14.34 10.88
CA ILE A 580 -3.80 -14.19 11.97
C ILE A 580 -4.38 -14.73 13.27
N ARG A 581 -5.65 -14.44 13.58
CA ARG A 581 -6.32 -14.99 14.76
C ARG A 581 -6.48 -16.50 14.70
N HIS A 582 -6.93 -17.02 13.55
CA HIS A 582 -7.19 -18.45 13.34
C HIS A 582 -5.91 -19.29 13.48
N PHE A 583 -4.82 -18.83 12.88
CA PHE A 583 -3.52 -19.49 12.95
C PHE A 583 -2.62 -18.98 14.11
N TRP A 584 -3.19 -18.22 15.05
CA TRP A 584 -2.46 -17.78 16.24
C TRP A 584 -1.97 -18.99 17.03
N ASN A 585 -0.66 -19.09 17.22
CA ASN A 585 0.00 -20.26 17.82
C ASN A 585 -0.10 -21.58 17.01
N CYS A 586 -0.48 -21.57 15.73
CA CYS A 586 -0.39 -22.75 14.91
C CYS A 586 1.08 -23.07 14.57
N PRO A 587 1.61 -24.26 14.92
CA PRO A 587 3.01 -24.58 14.68
C PRO A 587 3.33 -24.83 13.22
N ASP A 588 2.32 -25.24 12.40
CA ASP A 588 2.46 -25.71 11.03
C ASP A 588 2.13 -24.66 9.96
N PHE A 589 1.50 -23.53 10.34
CA PHE A 589 1.18 -22.42 9.44
C PHE A 589 1.33 -21.08 10.18
N THR A 590 2.21 -20.20 9.66
CA THR A 590 2.49 -18.91 10.28
C THR A 590 2.45 -17.80 9.23
N PRO A 591 1.45 -16.91 9.21
CA PRO A 591 1.47 -15.71 8.37
C PRO A 591 2.70 -14.86 8.68
N GLN A 592 3.41 -14.42 7.64
CA GLN A 592 4.69 -13.70 7.74
C GLN A 592 4.62 -12.29 7.16
N ALA A 593 3.89 -12.11 6.06
CA ALA A 593 3.75 -10.82 5.41
C ALA A 593 2.40 -10.70 4.68
N PHE A 594 1.95 -9.44 4.56
CA PHE A 594 0.76 -9.04 3.83
C PHE A 594 1.11 -7.97 2.81
N ILE A 595 0.90 -8.26 1.51
CA ILE A 595 1.26 -7.40 0.40
C ILE A 595 0.01 -7.07 -0.42
N HIS A 596 -0.73 -6.06 0.01
CA HIS A 596 -1.98 -5.57 -0.60
C HIS A 596 -3.11 -6.62 -0.65
N ASP A 597 -2.98 -7.63 -1.48
CA ASP A 597 -3.91 -8.73 -1.76
C ASP A 597 -3.22 -10.11 -1.71
N GLU A 598 -1.91 -10.14 -1.44
CA GLU A 598 -1.10 -11.35 -1.30
C GLU A 598 -0.76 -11.61 0.17
N VAL A 599 -0.95 -12.83 0.64
CA VAL A 599 -0.50 -13.33 1.92
C VAL A 599 0.72 -14.21 1.71
N VAL A 600 1.78 -13.96 2.47
CA VAL A 600 2.97 -14.82 2.52
C VAL A 600 3.02 -15.48 3.89
N ALA A 601 3.18 -16.80 3.93
CA ALA A 601 3.22 -17.57 5.16
C ALA A 601 4.33 -18.65 5.12
N GLU A 602 4.84 -19.04 6.29
CA GLU A 602 5.58 -20.28 6.46
C GLU A 602 4.61 -21.43 6.67
N VAL A 603 4.79 -22.55 5.97
CA VAL A 603 3.93 -23.72 6.06
C VAL A 603 4.72 -25.00 6.14
N ASN A 604 4.28 -25.95 6.96
CA ASN A 604 4.75 -27.32 6.92
C ASN A 604 4.34 -27.96 5.57
N PRO A 605 5.29 -28.44 4.74
CA PRO A 605 4.98 -28.93 3.38
C PRO A 605 4.03 -30.14 3.35
N ASN A 606 3.84 -30.82 4.47
CA ASN A 606 2.91 -31.94 4.61
C ASN A 606 1.48 -31.49 4.98
N ARG A 607 1.25 -30.17 5.21
CA ARG A 607 -0.01 -29.60 5.65
C ARG A 607 -0.60 -28.65 4.61
N THR A 608 -0.77 -29.14 3.39
CA THR A 608 -1.43 -28.39 2.30
C THR A 608 -2.90 -28.08 2.60
N ASP A 609 -3.53 -28.86 3.51
CA ASP A 609 -4.85 -28.58 4.06
C ASP A 609 -4.95 -27.20 4.72
N LEU A 610 -3.89 -26.73 5.40
CA LEU A 610 -3.85 -25.39 6.01
C LEU A 610 -3.74 -24.27 4.97
N ILE A 611 -3.13 -24.55 3.81
CA ILE A 611 -3.11 -23.60 2.67
C ILE A 611 -4.52 -23.47 2.09
N GLU A 612 -5.22 -24.58 1.92
CA GLU A 612 -6.61 -24.58 1.47
C GLU A 612 -7.52 -23.82 2.45
N GLU A 613 -7.39 -24.06 3.75
CA GLU A 613 -8.11 -23.35 4.80
C GLU A 613 -7.84 -21.85 4.75
N ALA A 614 -6.57 -21.42 4.65
CA ALA A 614 -6.19 -20.04 4.51
C ALA A 614 -6.78 -19.39 3.24
N ALA A 615 -6.76 -20.11 2.11
CA ALA A 615 -7.34 -19.64 0.85
C ALA A 615 -8.87 -19.44 0.98
N TYR A 616 -9.58 -20.35 1.65
CA TYR A 616 -11.01 -20.21 1.90
C TYR A 616 -11.34 -19.08 2.88
N ILE A 617 -10.52 -18.83 3.91
CA ILE A 617 -10.66 -17.64 4.77
C ILE A 617 -10.59 -16.37 3.91
N MET A 618 -9.63 -16.28 2.99
CA MET A 618 -9.53 -15.14 2.09
C MET A 618 -10.78 -14.98 1.21
N ILE A 619 -11.25 -16.07 0.61
CA ILE A 619 -12.44 -16.07 -0.25
C ILE A 619 -13.69 -15.65 0.51
N GLU A 620 -13.95 -16.23 1.67
CA GLU A 620 -15.15 -15.97 2.48
C GLU A 620 -15.20 -14.51 2.96
N GLU A 621 -14.09 -14.00 3.48
CA GLU A 621 -14.03 -12.61 3.97
C GLU A 621 -14.16 -11.60 2.82
N MET A 622 -13.54 -11.86 1.68
CA MET A 622 -13.72 -11.03 0.49
C MET A 622 -15.16 -11.12 -0.05
N GLN A 623 -15.76 -12.31 -0.05
CA GLN A 623 -17.14 -12.52 -0.49
C GLN A 623 -18.13 -11.79 0.43
N SER A 624 -17.82 -11.62 1.72
CA SER A 624 -18.63 -10.81 2.65
C SER A 624 -18.70 -9.32 2.27
N VAL A 625 -17.71 -8.86 1.50
CA VAL A 625 -17.59 -7.48 0.99
C VAL A 625 -18.08 -7.39 -0.45
N LEU A 626 -17.64 -8.28 -1.31
CA LEU A 626 -17.93 -8.32 -2.75
C LEU A 626 -18.96 -9.43 -3.05
N SER A 627 -20.11 -9.39 -2.41
CA SER A 627 -21.10 -10.48 -2.41
C SER A 627 -21.70 -10.85 -3.78
N SER A 628 -21.62 -9.97 -4.77
CA SER A 628 -22.23 -10.18 -6.09
C SER A 628 -21.31 -10.82 -7.12
N VAL A 629 -20.02 -10.99 -6.81
CA VAL A 629 -19.02 -11.53 -7.75
C VAL A 629 -18.32 -12.76 -7.18
N ARG A 630 -17.91 -13.66 -8.05
CA ARG A 630 -17.13 -14.82 -7.67
C ARG A 630 -15.71 -14.39 -7.30
N ILE A 631 -15.24 -14.83 -6.14
CA ILE A 631 -13.88 -14.59 -5.66
C ILE A 631 -13.04 -15.85 -5.84
N ALA A 632 -11.81 -15.67 -6.30
CA ALA A 632 -10.84 -16.73 -6.41
C ALA A 632 -9.47 -16.32 -5.87
N THR A 633 -8.71 -17.32 -5.41
CA THR A 633 -7.32 -17.17 -4.98
C THR A 633 -6.43 -18.18 -5.71
N GLU A 634 -5.16 -17.85 -5.83
CA GLU A 634 -4.12 -18.74 -6.31
C GLU A 634 -3.05 -18.87 -5.23
N ALA A 635 -2.75 -20.09 -4.83
CA ALA A 635 -1.72 -20.40 -3.85
C ALA A 635 -0.54 -21.12 -4.52
N SER A 636 0.67 -20.80 -4.08
CA SER A 636 1.90 -21.48 -4.50
C SER A 636 2.81 -21.73 -3.30
N MET A 637 3.61 -22.80 -3.36
CA MET A 637 4.56 -23.18 -2.31
C MET A 637 5.96 -23.35 -2.90
N SER A 638 6.98 -22.82 -2.22
CA SER A 638 8.37 -22.80 -2.69
C SER A 638 9.40 -22.76 -1.55
N ASP A 639 10.68 -22.95 -1.89
CA ASP A 639 11.80 -22.95 -0.93
C ASP A 639 12.20 -21.54 -0.47
N TYR A 640 11.68 -20.51 -1.10
CA TYR A 640 11.91 -19.10 -0.79
C TYR A 640 10.77 -18.26 -1.34
N TRP A 641 10.65 -17.02 -0.92
CA TRP A 641 9.58 -16.17 -1.40
C TRP A 641 9.73 -15.88 -2.89
N GLN A 642 8.81 -16.43 -3.67
CA GLN A 642 8.65 -16.19 -5.11
C GLN A 642 7.18 -16.34 -5.50
N LYS A 643 6.81 -15.83 -6.66
CA LYS A 643 5.46 -15.95 -7.20
C LYS A 643 5.49 -16.86 -8.43
N ALA A 644 4.58 -17.83 -8.49
CA ALA A 644 4.20 -18.62 -9.65
C ALA A 644 5.08 -19.82 -10.08
N ASP A 645 6.34 -19.93 -9.70
CA ASP A 645 7.22 -21.05 -10.10
C ASP A 645 7.52 -22.03 -8.94
N GLY A 646 6.59 -22.10 -7.96
CA GLY A 646 6.67 -23.08 -6.89
C GLY A 646 6.45 -24.51 -7.41
N PHE A 647 6.99 -25.50 -6.70
CA PHE A 647 6.78 -26.91 -7.02
C PHE A 647 5.35 -27.41 -6.74
N TRP A 648 4.50 -26.56 -6.17
CA TRP A 648 3.08 -26.78 -5.94
C TRP A 648 2.31 -25.49 -6.20
N THR A 649 1.24 -25.57 -7.00
CA THR A 649 0.34 -24.43 -7.27
C THR A 649 -1.08 -24.96 -7.38
N GLN A 650 -2.02 -24.28 -6.71
CA GLN A 650 -3.44 -24.61 -6.77
C GLN A 650 -4.29 -23.34 -6.77
N GLN A 651 -5.39 -23.37 -7.54
CA GLN A 651 -6.40 -22.33 -7.59
C GLN A 651 -7.62 -22.75 -6.77
N PHE A 652 -8.13 -21.80 -5.98
CA PHE A 652 -9.33 -22.00 -5.16
C PHE A 652 -10.38 -20.95 -5.54
N TRP A 653 -11.65 -21.33 -5.57
CA TRP A 653 -12.76 -20.44 -5.82
C TRP A 653 -14.02 -21.00 -5.16
N GLN A 654 -14.99 -20.11 -4.91
CA GLN A 654 -16.29 -20.53 -4.43
C GLN A 654 -17.09 -21.11 -5.59
N ASN A 655 -17.57 -22.34 -5.45
CA ASN A 655 -18.52 -22.93 -6.39
C ASN A 655 -19.81 -22.10 -6.38
N SER A 656 -20.33 -21.78 -7.57
CA SER A 656 -21.67 -21.16 -7.68
C SER A 656 -22.68 -22.08 -7.00
N LYS A 657 -23.33 -21.57 -5.95
CA LYS A 657 -24.49 -22.24 -5.38
C LYS A 657 -25.66 -22.17 -6.35
#